data_34c1b94ae45c2f7191c010bca84d70fb
#
_entry.id   34c1b94ae45c2f7191c010bca84d70fb
#
_cell.length_a   1.000
_cell.length_b   1.000
_cell.length_c   1.000
_cell.angle_alpha   90.00
_cell.angle_beta   90.00
_cell.angle_gamma   90.00
#
_symmetry.space_group_name_H-M   'P 1'
#
loop_
_entity.id
_entity.type
_entity.pdbx_description
1 polymer ?
#
loop_
_entity_poly.entity_id
_entity_poly.type
_entity_poly.pdbx_seq_one_letter_code
_entity_poly.pdbx_strand_id
1 'polypeptide(L)'
;MASIDHLSDYQHSRHQMVRNQLMNRNLKSDTVLEAMRTVPREKFLSENMWEFAYEDSALPLIEGQTISQPYIVGLMVEALNLKGGEKVLEIGAGSGYAAAIIAQIADQVYGIERITALAERSKMVLDNLGYHNIEIMSGDGTLGYAQQAPYDAILVSAGGPEIPSTLKQQLKIGGRLVIPIGNRHYQRLLQVTRIDEDQFDEEIITRVHFVPLLGEEGWHEQSDSHSISIENSFSSSKSQQSAEHNKSADTATLIAEAAQPIDSIETVDLTPLLDRIGDARVVLLGEATHGTSEFYRFRARLTRELIENKGFNMVAVEADWPDAARIDQYVRELTTAPSEWRAFTRFPTWMWRNKEMQEFVEWLRRHNGMQARPNLKVGFYGLDLYSMFSSIDEVINYLKDVDPEAAEIARERYGCLTPWQSDPATYGRAATSGEYERCEDSVVDMLMDLMEKQAEYVANDGESYLDAMQNARLVANAEAYYRSMYKGYITSWNMRDSHMFDTLCSLLDFKSQNTDQPAKIVVWEHNSHIGDARATSMSARGEHNVGQLCRSKFGDEAYLIGFGTHAGTVAAADNWGEPMQVKLIRPSMEGSWERVCHDTKIPAFMLGMRQPGSKILRQRLEEEHSERAIGVIYRPQSELASHYFQARLGQQFDEYIWFDQTKAITPLNFETMQGMPDTYPFGL
;
A
#
# COMPACT_ATOMS: atom_id res chain seq x y z
N MET A 1 34.05 -22.59 -9.46
CA MET A 1 34.18 -21.37 -10.29
C MET A 1 32.89 -20.54 -10.35
N ALA A 2 31.88 -20.90 -9.59
CA ALA A 2 30.57 -20.14 -9.56
C ALA A 2 30.50 -19.06 -8.47
N SER A 3 31.53 -18.88 -7.64
CA SER A 3 31.47 -17.98 -6.47
C SER A 3 32.10 -16.59 -6.66
N ILE A 4 32.67 -16.29 -7.82
CA ILE A 4 33.35 -14.99 -8.08
C ILE A 4 32.39 -14.02 -8.80
N ASP A 5 31.43 -14.48 -9.60
CA ASP A 5 30.51 -13.64 -10.33
C ASP A 5 29.46 -12.98 -9.39
N HIS A 6 28.97 -13.68 -8.38
CA HIS A 6 27.98 -13.14 -7.43
C HIS A 6 28.49 -12.00 -6.52
N LEU A 7 29.79 -11.99 -6.19
CA LEU A 7 30.37 -10.91 -5.37
C LEU A 7 30.48 -9.58 -6.15
N SER A 8 30.70 -9.64 -7.46
CA SER A 8 30.70 -8.45 -8.32
C SER A 8 29.30 -7.82 -8.46
N ASP A 9 28.25 -8.65 -8.46
CA ASP A 9 26.86 -8.22 -8.60
C ASP A 9 26.37 -7.45 -7.36
N TYR A 10 26.68 -7.94 -6.14
CA TYR A 10 26.31 -7.22 -4.91
C TYR A 10 27.07 -5.90 -4.74
N GLN A 11 28.32 -5.83 -5.13
CA GLN A 11 29.07 -4.58 -5.12
C GLN A 11 28.48 -3.57 -6.10
N HIS A 12 28.07 -4.01 -7.28
CA HIS A 12 27.41 -3.16 -8.27
C HIS A 12 26.05 -2.63 -7.73
N SER A 13 25.23 -3.51 -7.18
CA SER A 13 23.91 -3.15 -6.59
C SER A 13 24.07 -2.16 -5.43
N ARG A 14 25.08 -2.32 -4.57
CA ARG A 14 25.42 -1.38 -3.49
C ARG A 14 25.78 0.01 -4.02
N HIS A 15 26.59 0.08 -5.07
CA HIS A 15 26.93 1.36 -5.69
C HIS A 15 25.72 2.02 -6.38
N GLN A 16 24.83 1.23 -6.98
CA GLN A 16 23.57 1.73 -7.55
C GLN A 16 22.65 2.25 -6.45
N MET A 17 22.50 1.53 -5.32
CA MET A 17 21.73 1.99 -4.16
C MET A 17 22.21 3.36 -3.70
N VAL A 18 23.52 3.56 -3.50
CA VAL A 18 24.06 4.85 -3.07
C VAL A 18 23.76 5.96 -4.09
N ARG A 19 23.93 5.69 -5.39
CA ARG A 19 23.68 6.66 -6.45
C ARG A 19 22.22 7.00 -6.56
N ASN A 20 21.35 5.98 -6.69
CA ASN A 20 19.96 6.15 -7.09
C ASN A 20 19.03 6.44 -5.91
N GLN A 21 19.33 5.90 -4.72
CA GLN A 21 18.45 6.02 -3.56
C GLN A 21 18.93 7.06 -2.55
N LEU A 22 20.23 7.29 -2.39
CA LEU A 22 20.77 8.19 -1.38
C LEU A 22 21.11 9.57 -1.97
N MET A 23 21.99 9.61 -2.98
CA MET A 23 22.41 10.87 -3.60
C MET A 23 21.22 11.60 -4.27
N ASN A 24 20.35 10.89 -4.97
CA ASN A 24 19.16 11.45 -5.62
C ASN A 24 18.13 11.99 -4.62
N ARG A 25 18.21 11.62 -3.34
CA ARG A 25 17.37 12.13 -2.25
C ARG A 25 18.09 13.12 -1.34
N ASN A 26 19.13 13.81 -1.87
CA ASN A 26 19.89 14.86 -1.20
C ASN A 26 20.71 14.44 0.03
N LEU A 27 21.13 13.18 0.16
CA LEU A 27 22.22 12.84 1.07
C LEU A 27 23.53 13.44 0.50
N LYS A 28 24.20 14.32 1.27
CA LYS A 28 25.32 15.15 0.78
C LYS A 28 26.66 14.80 1.42
N SER A 29 26.65 14.08 2.54
CA SER A 29 27.90 13.73 3.25
C SER A 29 28.69 12.70 2.47
N ASP A 30 29.81 13.11 1.87
CA ASP A 30 30.71 12.20 1.13
C ASP A 30 31.22 11.06 2.03
N THR A 31 31.45 11.32 3.33
CA THR A 31 31.90 10.31 4.28
C THR A 31 30.84 9.25 4.53
N VAL A 32 29.56 9.65 4.67
CA VAL A 32 28.44 8.73 4.83
C VAL A 32 28.20 7.95 3.54
N LEU A 33 28.20 8.61 2.39
CA LEU A 33 28.04 7.94 1.10
C LEU A 33 29.14 6.91 0.83
N GLU A 34 30.39 7.19 1.22
CA GLU A 34 31.48 6.25 1.07
C GLU A 34 31.38 5.08 2.05
N ALA A 35 30.98 5.33 3.30
CA ALA A 35 30.69 4.26 4.26
C ALA A 35 29.59 3.32 3.73
N MET A 36 28.51 3.89 3.17
CA MET A 36 27.41 3.13 2.57
C MET A 36 27.83 2.34 1.30
N ARG A 37 28.84 2.80 0.54
CA ARG A 37 29.45 2.05 -0.57
C ARG A 37 30.33 0.91 -0.11
N THR A 38 30.91 1.03 1.07
CA THR A 38 31.92 0.08 1.61
C THR A 38 31.24 -1.07 2.34
N VAL A 39 30.26 -0.80 3.20
CA VAL A 39 29.66 -1.80 4.10
C VAL A 39 28.72 -2.74 3.32
N PRO A 40 28.97 -4.08 3.33
CA PRO A 40 28.16 -5.05 2.59
C PRO A 40 26.86 -5.37 3.33
N ARG A 41 25.79 -4.62 3.03
CA ARG A 41 24.49 -4.74 3.70
C ARG A 41 23.91 -6.16 3.66
N GLU A 42 24.12 -6.91 2.58
CA GLU A 42 23.69 -8.29 2.44
C GLU A 42 24.22 -9.20 3.57
N LYS A 43 25.40 -8.91 4.12
CA LYS A 43 25.99 -9.72 5.21
C LYS A 43 25.27 -9.58 6.55
N PHE A 44 24.44 -8.55 6.71
CA PHE A 44 23.65 -8.30 7.90
C PHE A 44 22.24 -8.93 7.82
N LEU A 45 21.94 -9.61 6.72
CA LEU A 45 20.69 -10.30 6.45
C LEU A 45 20.91 -11.83 6.45
N SER A 46 19.82 -12.59 6.44
CA SER A 46 19.86 -14.02 6.15
C SER A 46 20.09 -14.23 4.65
N GLU A 47 20.74 -15.34 4.26
CA GLU A 47 21.13 -15.60 2.87
C GLU A 47 19.98 -15.53 1.86
N ASN A 48 18.79 -15.95 2.27
CA ASN A 48 17.58 -15.87 1.45
C ASN A 48 17.05 -14.44 1.24
N MET A 49 17.64 -13.43 1.92
CA MET A 49 17.29 -12.02 1.79
C MET A 49 18.39 -11.20 1.09
N TRP A 50 19.50 -11.82 0.67
CA TRP A 50 20.62 -11.10 0.08
C TRP A 50 20.26 -10.40 -1.24
N GLU A 51 19.39 -10.99 -2.06
CA GLU A 51 18.95 -10.38 -3.32
C GLU A 51 18.21 -9.06 -3.11
N PHE A 52 17.54 -8.89 -1.96
CA PHE A 52 16.77 -7.68 -1.58
C PHE A 52 17.61 -6.66 -0.80
N ALA A 53 18.88 -6.99 -0.45
CA ALA A 53 19.68 -6.21 0.47
C ALA A 53 19.83 -4.73 0.09
N TYR A 54 19.73 -4.41 -1.20
CA TYR A 54 19.96 -3.08 -1.75
C TYR A 54 18.68 -2.41 -2.27
N GLU A 55 17.52 -2.97 -1.96
CA GLU A 55 16.22 -2.30 -2.17
C GLU A 55 16.02 -1.17 -1.16
N ASP A 56 15.30 -0.12 -1.57
CA ASP A 56 15.02 1.05 -0.72
C ASP A 56 13.88 0.79 0.27
N SER A 57 13.99 -0.29 1.03
CA SER A 57 12.99 -0.76 1.99
C SER A 57 13.62 -1.28 3.27
N ALA A 58 12.83 -1.29 4.37
CA ALA A 58 13.16 -2.05 5.55
C ALA A 58 12.96 -3.54 5.28
N LEU A 59 13.86 -4.40 5.78
CA LEU A 59 13.80 -5.85 5.57
C LEU A 59 13.71 -6.58 6.91
N PRO A 60 13.02 -7.73 6.98
CA PRO A 60 12.83 -8.47 8.23
C PRO A 60 14.15 -9.08 8.73
N LEU A 61 14.29 -9.08 10.04
CA LEU A 61 15.29 -9.80 10.81
C LEU A 61 14.64 -10.89 11.66
N ILE A 62 15.44 -11.64 12.41
CA ILE A 62 14.94 -12.55 13.44
C ILE A 62 14.18 -11.78 14.53
N GLU A 63 13.36 -12.47 15.33
CA GLU A 63 12.62 -11.93 16.47
C GLU A 63 11.68 -10.76 16.10
N GLY A 64 11.12 -10.77 14.88
CA GLY A 64 10.18 -9.76 14.43
C GLY A 64 10.76 -8.34 14.28
N GLN A 65 12.08 -8.21 14.28
CA GLN A 65 12.76 -6.93 14.05
C GLN A 65 13.05 -6.69 12.57
N THR A 66 13.51 -5.47 12.23
CA THR A 66 13.84 -5.11 10.85
C THR A 66 15.21 -4.43 10.77
N ILE A 67 15.94 -4.63 9.67
CA ILE A 67 17.00 -3.73 9.25
C ILE A 67 16.37 -2.53 8.55
N SER A 68 16.67 -1.32 9.01
CA SER A 68 16.05 -0.10 8.48
C SER A 68 16.39 0.15 7.01
N GLN A 69 15.50 0.83 6.29
CA GLN A 69 15.67 1.25 4.90
C GLN A 69 17.03 1.95 4.70
N PRO A 70 17.80 1.66 3.63
CA PRO A 70 19.12 2.26 3.40
C PRO A 70 19.14 3.78 3.48
N TYR A 71 18.14 4.45 2.86
CA TYR A 71 18.05 5.89 2.91
C TYR A 71 17.90 6.43 4.34
N ILE A 72 17.08 5.80 5.17
CA ILE A 72 16.88 6.23 6.57
C ILE A 72 18.15 6.05 7.39
N VAL A 73 18.87 4.93 7.21
CA VAL A 73 20.17 4.73 7.88
C VAL A 73 21.15 5.83 7.47
N GLY A 74 21.30 6.10 6.18
CA GLY A 74 22.16 7.16 5.69
C GLY A 74 21.79 8.54 6.22
N LEU A 75 20.50 8.89 6.22
CA LEU A 75 19.97 10.15 6.72
C LEU A 75 20.25 10.34 8.23
N MET A 76 20.02 9.29 9.01
CA MET A 76 20.27 9.33 10.47
C MET A 76 21.77 9.50 10.77
N VAL A 77 22.65 8.77 10.05
CA VAL A 77 24.11 8.91 10.24
C VAL A 77 24.61 10.27 9.75
N GLU A 78 24.08 10.81 8.65
CA GLU A 78 24.39 12.17 8.19
C GLU A 78 24.00 13.23 9.24
N ALA A 79 22.84 13.06 9.89
CA ALA A 79 22.36 13.96 10.94
C ALA A 79 23.26 13.97 12.19
N LEU A 80 24.03 12.90 12.46
CA LEU A 80 25.05 12.90 13.51
C LEU A 80 26.20 13.86 13.21
N ASN A 81 26.43 14.20 11.92
CA ASN A 81 27.47 15.11 11.44
C ASN A 81 28.89 14.73 11.91
N LEU A 82 29.23 13.46 11.84
CA LEU A 82 30.53 12.91 12.23
C LEU A 82 31.68 13.45 11.35
N LYS A 83 32.84 13.69 11.95
CA LYS A 83 34.04 14.25 11.29
C LYS A 83 35.26 13.33 11.34
N GLY A 84 35.16 12.22 12.06
CA GLY A 84 36.22 11.31 12.41
C GLY A 84 36.78 11.56 13.82
N GLY A 85 37.00 10.45 14.55
CA GLY A 85 37.51 10.48 15.92
C GLY A 85 36.44 10.55 17.02
N GLU A 86 35.16 10.46 16.66
CA GLU A 86 34.05 10.47 17.61
C GLU A 86 33.88 9.14 18.34
N LYS A 87 33.35 9.21 19.55
CA LYS A 87 32.81 8.11 20.31
C LYS A 87 31.29 8.14 20.21
N VAL A 88 30.71 7.09 19.61
CA VAL A 88 29.27 7.02 19.29
C VAL A 88 28.58 5.90 20.07
N LEU A 89 27.35 6.14 20.53
CA LEU A 89 26.47 5.14 21.09
C LEU A 89 25.32 4.88 20.12
N GLU A 90 25.04 3.62 19.80
CA GLU A 90 23.86 3.19 19.08
C GLU A 90 22.91 2.43 19.99
N ILE A 91 21.63 2.85 20.02
CA ILE A 91 20.55 2.19 20.75
C ILE A 91 19.64 1.45 19.75
N GLY A 92 19.41 0.15 19.99
CA GLY A 92 18.72 -0.72 19.05
C GLY A 92 19.63 -1.14 17.89
N ALA A 93 20.81 -1.68 18.20
CA ALA A 93 21.81 -2.04 17.21
C ALA A 93 21.34 -3.05 16.17
N GLY A 94 20.31 -3.83 16.49
CA GLY A 94 19.60 -4.72 15.58
C GLY A 94 20.55 -5.68 14.87
N SER A 95 20.68 -5.55 13.55
CA SER A 95 21.61 -6.35 12.73
C SER A 95 23.07 -5.95 12.90
N GLY A 96 23.37 -4.75 13.42
CA GLY A 96 24.69 -4.14 13.45
C GLY A 96 25.05 -3.35 12.18
N TYR A 97 24.15 -3.19 11.23
CA TYR A 97 24.45 -2.50 9.97
C TYR A 97 24.71 -1.00 10.15
N ALA A 98 23.90 -0.30 10.96
CA ALA A 98 24.14 1.13 11.22
C ALA A 98 25.41 1.32 12.06
N ALA A 99 25.69 0.44 13.04
CA ALA A 99 26.97 0.43 13.75
C ALA A 99 28.15 0.30 12.79
N ALA A 100 28.08 -0.60 11.80
CA ALA A 100 29.11 -0.79 10.79
C ALA A 100 29.32 0.46 9.91
N ILE A 101 28.25 1.15 9.52
CA ILE A 101 28.32 2.43 8.77
C ILE A 101 29.00 3.50 9.62
N ILE A 102 28.58 3.66 10.89
CA ILE A 102 29.15 4.63 11.82
C ILE A 102 30.64 4.36 12.05
N ALA A 103 31.03 3.11 12.22
CA ALA A 103 32.40 2.67 12.47
C ALA A 103 33.39 2.91 11.31
N GLN A 104 32.89 3.14 10.09
CA GLN A 104 33.71 3.61 8.97
C GLN A 104 34.17 5.07 9.16
N ILE A 105 33.49 5.83 10.04
CA ILE A 105 33.72 7.26 10.23
C ILE A 105 34.25 7.53 11.64
N ALA A 106 33.60 6.97 12.66
CA ALA A 106 33.89 7.19 14.07
C ALA A 106 35.06 6.35 14.56
N ASP A 107 35.72 6.81 15.65
CA ASP A 107 36.85 6.08 16.28
C ASP A 107 36.36 4.87 17.07
N GLN A 108 35.24 4.99 17.80
CA GLN A 108 34.68 3.93 18.63
C GLN A 108 33.14 3.95 18.62
N VAL A 109 32.53 2.78 18.45
CA VAL A 109 31.07 2.59 18.47
C VAL A 109 30.70 1.62 19.59
N TYR A 110 29.74 2.01 20.41
CA TYR A 110 29.07 1.14 21.38
C TYR A 110 27.65 0.92 20.94
N GLY A 111 27.20 -0.34 20.86
CA GLY A 111 25.82 -0.68 20.47
C GLY A 111 25.11 -1.40 21.62
N ILE A 112 23.85 -1.01 21.88
CA ILE A 112 22.99 -1.73 22.83
C ILE A 112 21.82 -2.30 22.07
N GLU A 113 21.60 -3.61 22.26
CA GLU A 113 20.46 -4.33 21.69
C GLU A 113 19.73 -5.08 22.81
N ARG A 114 18.42 -4.89 22.90
CA ARG A 114 17.60 -5.51 23.96
C ARG A 114 17.44 -7.02 23.77
N ILE A 115 17.37 -7.47 22.53
CA ILE A 115 17.16 -8.87 22.19
C ILE A 115 18.52 -9.58 22.13
N THR A 116 18.80 -10.40 23.12
CA THR A 116 20.10 -11.06 23.28
C THR A 116 20.53 -11.87 22.03
N ALA A 117 19.59 -12.63 21.43
CA ALA A 117 19.88 -13.42 20.23
C ALA A 117 20.30 -12.53 19.04
N LEU A 118 19.73 -11.33 18.93
CA LEU A 118 20.07 -10.37 17.88
C LEU A 118 21.41 -9.68 18.17
N ALA A 119 21.68 -9.34 19.44
CA ALA A 119 22.98 -8.80 19.86
C ALA A 119 24.14 -9.80 19.60
N GLU A 120 23.97 -11.07 19.92
CA GLU A 120 24.96 -12.12 19.66
C GLU A 120 25.20 -12.31 18.16
N ARG A 121 24.15 -12.31 17.35
CA ARG A 121 24.25 -12.42 15.89
C ARG A 121 24.96 -11.21 15.30
N SER A 122 24.59 -9.99 15.67
CA SER A 122 25.22 -8.78 15.14
C SER A 122 26.71 -8.72 15.48
N LYS A 123 27.09 -9.10 16.71
CA LYS A 123 28.48 -9.22 17.12
C LYS A 123 29.25 -10.21 16.25
N MET A 124 28.69 -11.40 16.01
CA MET A 124 29.34 -12.42 15.16
C MET A 124 29.52 -11.92 13.71
N VAL A 125 28.54 -11.21 13.16
CA VAL A 125 28.63 -10.65 11.80
C VAL A 125 29.71 -9.57 11.73
N LEU A 126 29.78 -8.66 12.70
CA LEU A 126 30.75 -7.60 12.77
C LEU A 126 32.18 -8.14 12.95
N ASP A 127 32.38 -9.13 13.83
CA ASP A 127 33.64 -9.81 14.03
C ASP A 127 34.14 -10.50 12.72
N ASN A 128 33.26 -11.19 12.01
CA ASN A 128 33.54 -11.83 10.72
C ASN A 128 33.91 -10.84 9.61
N LEU A 129 33.35 -9.60 9.67
CA LEU A 129 33.66 -8.52 8.75
C LEU A 129 34.91 -7.73 9.15
N GLY A 130 35.55 -8.07 10.30
CA GLY A 130 36.80 -7.48 10.75
C GLY A 130 36.68 -6.13 11.44
N TYR A 131 35.52 -5.80 11.98
CA TYR A 131 35.33 -4.57 12.79
C TYR A 131 35.94 -4.77 14.18
N HIS A 132 36.89 -3.91 14.55
CA HIS A 132 37.55 -3.92 15.87
C HIS A 132 37.23 -2.73 16.75
N ASN A 133 36.50 -1.72 16.19
CA ASN A 133 36.10 -0.50 16.84
C ASN A 133 34.59 -0.48 17.15
N ILE A 134 33.94 -1.65 17.21
CA ILE A 134 32.52 -1.80 17.59
C ILE A 134 32.42 -2.77 18.76
N GLU A 135 31.68 -2.37 19.79
CA GLU A 135 31.32 -3.23 20.92
C GLU A 135 29.80 -3.28 21.06
N ILE A 136 29.21 -4.47 20.87
CA ILE A 136 27.76 -4.69 21.02
C ILE A 136 27.46 -5.36 22.34
N MET A 137 26.44 -4.85 23.05
CA MET A 137 25.98 -5.36 24.34
C MET A 137 24.48 -5.65 24.32
N SER A 138 24.07 -6.65 25.13
CA SER A 138 22.67 -6.87 25.39
C SER A 138 22.21 -6.09 26.62
N GLY A 139 21.12 -5.31 26.52
CA GLY A 139 20.60 -4.54 27.63
C GLY A 139 19.47 -3.57 27.27
N ASP A 140 19.00 -2.84 28.29
CA ASP A 140 18.03 -1.74 28.11
C ASP A 140 18.73 -0.52 27.54
N GLY A 141 18.49 -0.25 26.27
CA GLY A 141 19.08 0.88 25.56
C GLY A 141 18.58 2.25 26.02
N THR A 142 17.41 2.34 26.66
CA THR A 142 16.89 3.63 27.17
C THR A 142 17.75 4.22 28.28
N LEU A 143 18.49 3.37 28.99
CA LEU A 143 19.43 3.78 30.05
C LEU A 143 20.82 4.13 29.51
N GLY A 144 21.06 3.99 28.21
CA GLY A 144 22.36 4.23 27.58
C GLY A 144 23.48 3.35 28.16
N TYR A 145 24.72 3.83 28.08
CA TYR A 145 25.89 3.13 28.62
C TYR A 145 26.79 4.10 29.39
N ALA A 146 26.42 4.33 30.65
CA ALA A 146 27.04 5.34 31.51
C ALA A 146 28.54 5.10 31.75
N GLN A 147 29.02 3.83 31.69
CA GLN A 147 30.43 3.51 31.92
C GLN A 147 31.35 4.09 30.84
N GLN A 148 30.84 4.33 29.65
CA GLN A 148 31.60 4.89 28.53
C GLN A 148 31.17 6.33 28.17
N ALA A 149 30.19 6.90 28.89
CA ALA A 149 29.82 8.32 28.70
C ALA A 149 30.98 9.25 29.06
N PRO A 150 31.02 10.50 28.51
CA PRO A 150 30.06 11.06 27.58
C PRO A 150 30.38 10.71 26.12
N TYR A 151 29.32 10.79 25.25
CA TYR A 151 29.39 10.48 23.82
C TYR A 151 29.39 11.75 22.97
N ASP A 152 30.10 11.71 21.85
CA ASP A 152 30.07 12.77 20.84
C ASP A 152 28.77 12.72 20.02
N ALA A 153 28.23 11.51 19.82
CA ALA A 153 26.96 11.33 19.15
C ALA A 153 26.21 10.08 19.70
N ILE A 154 24.88 10.11 19.63
CA ILE A 154 24.00 8.98 19.97
C ILE A 154 23.01 8.78 18.83
N LEU A 155 22.91 7.55 18.31
CA LEU A 155 21.89 7.13 17.34
C LEU A 155 20.89 6.21 18.02
N VAL A 156 19.59 6.46 17.84
CA VAL A 156 18.53 5.58 18.35
C VAL A 156 17.73 5.02 17.20
N SER A 157 17.83 3.71 16.98
CA SER A 157 17.19 2.97 15.90
C SER A 157 15.84 2.36 16.33
N ALA A 158 15.14 2.98 17.27
CA ALA A 158 13.81 2.62 17.77
C ALA A 158 13.04 3.86 18.21
N GLY A 159 11.70 3.85 18.09
CA GLY A 159 10.86 5.01 18.34
C GLY A 159 10.36 5.11 19.80
N GLY A 160 10.71 6.20 20.50
CA GLY A 160 10.28 6.47 21.87
C GLY A 160 9.04 7.37 21.97
N PRO A 161 8.30 7.32 23.12
CA PRO A 161 7.24 8.29 23.40
C PRO A 161 7.82 9.70 23.64
N GLU A 162 8.96 9.75 24.32
CA GLU A 162 9.73 10.94 24.67
C GLU A 162 11.21 10.63 24.55
N ILE A 163 12.06 11.67 24.55
CA ILE A 163 13.51 11.50 24.51
C ILE A 163 13.98 11.05 25.90
N PRO A 164 14.61 9.87 26.04
CA PRO A 164 15.14 9.42 27.33
C PRO A 164 16.08 10.44 27.94
N SER A 165 15.80 10.84 29.17
CA SER A 165 16.58 11.84 29.88
C SER A 165 18.02 11.40 30.11
N THR A 166 18.20 10.11 30.35
CA THR A 166 19.50 9.46 30.53
C THR A 166 20.38 9.56 29.29
N LEU A 167 19.81 9.45 28.08
CA LEU A 167 20.55 9.62 26.83
C LEU A 167 21.00 11.08 26.62
N LYS A 168 20.12 12.06 26.92
CA LYS A 168 20.48 13.48 26.87
C LYS A 168 21.68 13.80 27.80
N GLN A 169 21.68 13.26 29.01
CA GLN A 169 22.75 13.47 29.99
C GLN A 169 24.08 12.81 29.56
N GLN A 170 24.06 11.74 28.81
CA GLN A 170 25.25 11.06 28.33
C GLN A 170 25.87 11.69 27.08
N LEU A 171 25.27 12.72 26.48
CA LEU A 171 25.89 13.52 25.42
C LEU A 171 26.96 14.48 25.96
N LYS A 172 28.03 14.69 25.19
CA LYS A 172 28.94 15.82 25.37
C LYS A 172 28.24 17.14 25.05
N ILE A 173 28.70 18.25 25.59
CA ILE A 173 28.32 19.57 25.10
C ILE A 173 28.81 19.69 23.65
N GLY A 174 27.91 20.12 22.76
CA GLY A 174 28.11 20.10 21.29
C GLY A 174 27.81 18.74 20.62
N GLY A 175 27.54 17.69 21.41
CA GLY A 175 27.15 16.36 20.88
C GLY A 175 25.74 16.32 20.34
N ARG A 176 25.44 15.32 19.47
CA ARG A 176 24.15 15.15 18.80
C ARG A 176 23.52 13.81 19.11
N LEU A 177 22.22 13.85 19.37
CA LEU A 177 21.36 12.66 19.47
C LEU A 177 20.37 12.67 18.30
N VAL A 178 20.28 11.57 17.56
CA VAL A 178 19.28 11.38 16.50
C VAL A 178 18.33 10.26 16.94
N ILE A 179 17.03 10.58 17.05
CA ILE A 179 16.04 9.69 17.64
C ILE A 179 14.65 9.87 17.02
N PRO A 180 13.91 8.78 16.73
CA PRO A 180 12.49 8.83 16.38
C PRO A 180 11.63 9.05 17.64
N ILE A 181 10.79 10.10 17.66
CA ILE A 181 9.90 10.43 18.79
C ILE A 181 8.46 10.60 18.32
N GLY A 182 7.53 10.01 19.07
CA GLY A 182 6.10 10.12 18.82
C GLY A 182 5.31 8.98 19.44
N ASN A 183 4.10 8.74 18.96
CA ASN A 183 3.33 7.56 19.35
C ASN A 183 3.72 6.33 18.51
N ARG A 184 3.14 5.15 18.78
CA ARG A 184 3.49 3.90 18.08
C ARG A 184 3.20 3.94 16.57
N HIS A 185 2.41 4.92 16.11
CA HIS A 185 1.93 5.02 14.72
C HIS A 185 2.45 6.25 13.98
N TYR A 186 2.91 7.25 14.71
CA TYR A 186 3.35 8.53 14.16
C TYR A 186 4.59 9.01 14.89
N GLN A 187 5.72 9.01 14.21
CA GLN A 187 7.00 9.40 14.75
C GLN A 187 7.68 10.48 13.89
N ARG A 188 8.39 11.37 14.54
CA ARG A 188 9.26 12.37 13.91
C ARG A 188 10.69 12.05 14.27
N LEU A 189 11.57 12.00 13.28
CA LEU A 189 13.00 11.88 13.49
C LEU A 189 13.51 13.25 13.96
N LEU A 190 14.05 13.29 15.16
CA LEU A 190 14.61 14.49 15.76
C LEU A 190 16.13 14.41 15.76
N GLN A 191 16.78 15.57 15.50
CA GLN A 191 18.16 15.81 15.88
C GLN A 191 18.15 16.69 17.12
N VAL A 192 18.82 16.26 18.18
CA VAL A 192 18.96 17.00 19.45
C VAL A 192 20.42 17.35 19.64
N THR A 193 20.74 18.60 19.76
CA THR A 193 22.11 19.08 20.01
C THR A 193 22.21 19.59 21.44
N ARG A 194 23.16 19.10 22.25
CA ARG A 194 23.41 19.60 23.58
C ARG A 194 24.21 20.89 23.51
N ILE A 195 23.59 22.02 23.89
CA ILE A 195 24.22 23.35 23.82
C ILE A 195 24.99 23.67 25.11
N ASP A 196 24.44 23.28 26.26
CA ASP A 196 25.04 23.48 27.58
C ASP A 196 24.64 22.34 28.53
N GLU A 197 25.00 22.40 29.81
CA GLU A 197 24.72 21.35 30.81
C GLU A 197 23.26 20.89 30.79
N ASP A 198 22.31 21.85 30.77
CA ASP A 198 20.87 21.56 30.78
C ASP A 198 20.12 22.15 29.58
N GLN A 199 20.83 22.64 28.54
CA GLN A 199 20.21 23.26 27.38
C GLN A 199 20.39 22.40 26.12
N PHE A 200 19.30 22.11 25.46
CA PHE A 200 19.24 21.29 24.22
C PHE A 200 18.46 22.03 23.15
N ASP A 201 18.93 21.93 21.91
CA ASP A 201 18.26 22.40 20.71
C ASP A 201 17.70 21.21 19.96
N GLU A 202 16.45 21.28 19.49
CA GLU A 202 15.74 20.15 18.87
C GLU A 202 15.26 20.56 17.47
N GLU A 203 15.71 19.83 16.46
CA GLU A 203 15.32 20.02 15.07
C GLU A 203 14.60 18.78 14.52
N ILE A 204 13.47 18.98 13.81
CA ILE A 204 12.74 17.91 13.14
C ILE A 204 13.35 17.68 11.77
N ILE A 205 13.90 16.48 11.51
CA ILE A 205 14.49 16.12 10.22
C ILE A 205 13.38 15.68 9.24
N THR A 206 12.58 14.69 9.63
CA THR A 206 11.53 14.10 8.79
C THR A 206 10.55 13.25 9.61
N ARG A 207 9.52 12.74 8.95
CA ARG A 207 8.63 11.72 9.52
C ARG A 207 9.20 10.33 9.27
N VAL A 208 9.08 9.43 10.25
CA VAL A 208 9.59 8.07 10.18
C VAL A 208 8.67 7.10 10.90
N HIS A 209 8.89 5.81 10.69
CA HIS A 209 8.23 4.75 11.44
C HIS A 209 9.26 3.71 11.86
N PHE A 210 9.44 3.56 13.16
CA PHE A 210 10.38 2.62 13.77
C PHE A 210 9.65 1.69 14.74
N VAL A 211 10.24 0.51 14.96
CA VAL A 211 9.86 -0.38 16.06
C VAL A 211 9.90 0.37 17.40
N PRO A 212 9.03 0.02 18.39
CA PRO A 212 8.99 0.74 19.66
C PRO A 212 10.31 0.62 20.44
N LEU A 213 10.79 1.73 20.97
CA LEU A 213 11.88 1.77 21.96
C LEU A 213 11.34 1.28 23.29
N LEU A 214 11.57 0.01 23.61
CA LEU A 214 11.11 -0.64 24.84
C LEU A 214 12.19 -0.55 25.92
N GLY A 215 11.83 -0.11 27.13
CA GLY A 215 12.72 0.01 28.27
C GLY A 215 12.19 0.92 29.36
N GLU A 216 13.00 1.17 30.39
CA GLU A 216 12.62 1.93 31.57
C GLU A 216 12.22 3.38 31.25
N GLU A 217 12.95 4.05 30.36
CA GLU A 217 12.64 5.41 29.86
C GLU A 217 12.03 5.38 28.44
N GLY A 218 11.40 4.25 28.01
CA GLY A 218 10.75 4.06 26.74
C GLY A 218 9.30 3.61 26.88
N TRP A 219 8.83 2.86 25.89
CA TRP A 219 7.54 2.15 26.00
C TRP A 219 7.68 0.96 26.97
N HIS A 220 6.72 0.83 27.88
CA HIS A 220 6.59 -0.40 28.67
C HIS A 220 5.95 -1.51 27.81
N GLU A 221 6.34 -2.77 28.03
CA GLU A 221 5.60 -3.90 27.51
C GLU A 221 4.19 -3.82 28.06
N GLN A 222 3.17 -3.70 27.19
CA GLN A 222 1.79 -3.81 27.63
C GLN A 222 1.59 -5.25 28.10
N SER A 223 1.60 -5.44 29.43
CA SER A 223 0.90 -6.56 30.00
C SER A 223 -0.58 -6.32 29.76
N ASP A 224 -1.20 -7.09 28.90
CA ASP A 224 -2.66 -7.27 28.90
C ASP A 224 -3.04 -7.84 30.25
N SER A 225 -3.23 -6.96 31.25
CA SER A 225 -3.70 -7.32 32.57
C SER A 225 -5.15 -6.89 32.71
N HIS A 226 -6.06 -7.82 32.46
CA HIS A 226 -7.11 -8.01 33.43
C HIS A 226 -6.71 -9.22 34.28
N SER A 227 -6.21 -8.88 35.47
CA SER A 227 -5.68 -9.74 36.49
C SER A 227 -6.72 -10.69 37.07
N ILE A 228 -6.34 -11.96 37.17
CA ILE A 228 -6.54 -12.74 38.40
C ILE A 228 -5.22 -13.49 38.65
N SER A 229 -4.65 -13.19 39.80
CA SER A 229 -3.45 -13.79 40.34
C SER A 229 -3.59 -15.33 40.49
N ILE A 230 -2.56 -16.07 40.09
CA ILE A 230 -2.06 -17.26 40.80
C ILE A 230 -0.62 -17.53 40.34
N GLU A 231 0.20 -17.80 41.33
CA GLU A 231 1.63 -18.06 41.29
C GLU A 231 2.03 -19.34 40.52
N ASN A 232 3.26 -19.26 40.00
CA ASN A 232 4.21 -20.36 39.75
C ASN A 232 3.98 -21.29 38.57
N SER A 233 4.82 -21.22 37.58
CA SER A 233 6.00 -22.11 37.42
C SER A 233 6.42 -22.20 35.95
N PHE A 234 7.71 -22.16 35.76
CA PHE A 234 8.42 -22.47 34.51
C PHE A 234 7.91 -23.76 33.87
N SER A 235 7.38 -23.67 32.64
CA SER A 235 7.56 -24.71 31.62
C SER A 235 6.97 -24.35 30.26
N SER A 236 7.84 -24.35 29.27
CA SER A 236 7.64 -24.75 27.89
C SER A 236 6.86 -23.83 26.91
N SER A 237 7.62 -23.30 26.00
CA SER A 237 7.24 -22.74 24.66
C SER A 237 6.34 -23.65 23.79
N LYS A 238 5.97 -24.83 24.26
CA LYS A 238 5.03 -25.72 23.56
C LYS A 238 3.55 -25.46 23.87
N SER A 239 3.23 -24.70 24.94
CA SER A 239 1.84 -24.47 25.34
C SER A 239 1.19 -23.28 24.66
N GLN A 240 1.96 -22.29 24.19
CA GLN A 240 1.42 -21.15 23.44
C GLN A 240 1.05 -21.55 22.02
N GLN A 241 1.91 -22.28 21.30
CA GLN A 241 1.58 -22.81 19.98
C GLN A 241 0.37 -23.77 20.00
N SER A 242 0.18 -24.54 21.07
CA SER A 242 -1.00 -25.42 21.20
C SER A 242 -2.29 -24.66 21.55
N ALA A 243 -2.22 -23.53 22.25
CA ALA A 243 -3.38 -22.69 22.56
C ALA A 243 -3.85 -21.85 21.37
N GLU A 244 -2.93 -21.32 20.57
CA GLU A 244 -3.23 -20.62 19.31
C GLU A 244 -3.77 -21.60 18.26
N HIS A 245 -3.19 -22.79 18.14
CA HIS A 245 -3.67 -23.84 17.25
C HIS A 245 -5.07 -24.35 17.63
N ASN A 246 -5.39 -24.48 18.94
CA ASN A 246 -6.73 -24.82 19.41
C ASN A 246 -7.75 -23.70 19.18
N LYS A 247 -7.37 -22.42 19.31
CA LYS A 247 -8.26 -21.29 19.03
C LYS A 247 -8.57 -21.16 17.53
N SER A 248 -7.57 -21.35 16.67
CA SER A 248 -7.75 -21.31 15.23
C SER A 248 -8.64 -22.47 14.74
N ALA A 249 -8.47 -23.67 15.28
CA ALA A 249 -9.31 -24.83 14.96
C ALA A 249 -10.78 -24.65 15.40
N ASP A 250 -11.02 -23.96 16.53
CA ASP A 250 -12.37 -23.61 16.98
C ASP A 250 -13.03 -22.58 16.04
N THR A 251 -12.30 -21.53 15.66
CA THR A 251 -12.79 -20.51 14.71
C THR A 251 -13.10 -21.09 13.35
N ALA A 252 -12.25 -21.97 12.82
CA ALA A 252 -12.50 -22.67 11.55
C ALA A 252 -13.79 -23.51 11.59
N THR A 253 -14.06 -24.19 12.71
CA THR A 253 -15.29 -24.95 12.90
C THR A 253 -16.52 -24.04 12.87
N LEU A 254 -16.48 -22.91 13.59
CA LEU A 254 -17.57 -21.93 13.62
C LEU A 254 -17.82 -21.31 12.23
N ILE A 255 -16.76 -21.03 11.46
CA ILE A 255 -16.87 -20.57 10.07
C ILE A 255 -17.53 -21.66 9.22
N ALA A 256 -17.08 -22.92 9.34
CA ALA A 256 -17.62 -24.03 8.56
C ALA A 256 -19.13 -24.26 8.81
N GLU A 257 -19.60 -24.04 10.04
CA GLU A 257 -21.02 -24.14 10.39
C GLU A 257 -21.87 -22.98 9.81
N ALA A 258 -21.28 -21.79 9.64
CA ALA A 258 -21.95 -20.58 9.17
C ALA A 258 -21.80 -20.37 7.65
N ALA A 259 -20.80 -20.97 7.05
CA ALA A 259 -20.45 -20.78 5.65
C ALA A 259 -21.48 -21.41 4.70
N GLN A 260 -21.75 -20.73 3.60
CA GLN A 260 -22.55 -21.23 2.48
C GLN A 260 -21.58 -21.75 1.41
N PRO A 261 -21.49 -23.08 1.16
CA PRO A 261 -20.57 -23.65 0.17
C PRO A 261 -20.87 -23.18 -1.25
N ILE A 262 -19.84 -23.07 -2.07
CA ILE A 262 -19.88 -22.77 -3.50
C ILE A 262 -19.41 -24.01 -4.25
N ASP A 263 -20.32 -24.75 -4.87
CA ASP A 263 -19.96 -25.91 -5.70
C ASP A 263 -19.43 -25.47 -7.07
N SER A 264 -20.00 -24.42 -7.65
CA SER A 264 -19.57 -23.80 -8.92
C SER A 264 -19.97 -22.32 -8.93
N ILE A 265 -19.07 -21.46 -9.40
CA ILE A 265 -19.33 -20.02 -9.56
C ILE A 265 -20.53 -19.77 -10.50
N GLU A 266 -20.68 -20.60 -11.54
CA GLU A 266 -21.70 -20.44 -12.57
C GLU A 266 -23.11 -20.77 -12.07
N THR A 267 -23.23 -21.68 -11.11
CA THR A 267 -24.54 -22.24 -10.72
C THR A 267 -24.89 -22.05 -9.26
N VAL A 268 -23.97 -21.48 -8.44
CA VAL A 268 -24.26 -21.19 -7.03
C VAL A 268 -25.49 -20.30 -6.89
N ASP A 269 -26.35 -20.63 -5.93
CA ASP A 269 -27.49 -19.76 -5.56
C ASP A 269 -27.00 -18.52 -4.81
N LEU A 270 -27.11 -17.37 -5.45
CA LEU A 270 -26.75 -16.07 -4.89
C LEU A 270 -27.92 -15.38 -4.16
N THR A 271 -29.10 -15.96 -4.13
CA THR A 271 -30.27 -15.36 -3.47
C THR A 271 -30.00 -15.01 -2.01
N PRO A 272 -29.37 -15.86 -1.18
CA PRO A 272 -29.07 -15.52 0.20
C PRO A 272 -28.08 -14.33 0.35
N LEU A 273 -27.12 -14.21 -0.58
CA LEU A 273 -26.20 -13.07 -0.60
C LEU A 273 -26.92 -11.78 -1.03
N LEU A 274 -27.76 -11.86 -2.07
CA LEU A 274 -28.61 -10.73 -2.51
C LEU A 274 -29.56 -10.25 -1.41
N ASP A 275 -30.10 -11.16 -0.60
CA ASP A 275 -30.94 -10.85 0.54
C ASP A 275 -30.15 -10.12 1.65
N ARG A 276 -28.91 -10.53 1.92
CA ARG A 276 -28.01 -9.84 2.87
C ARG A 276 -27.57 -8.46 2.37
N ILE A 277 -27.32 -8.31 1.08
CA ILE A 277 -27.04 -7.01 0.44
C ILE A 277 -28.25 -6.07 0.59
N GLY A 278 -29.47 -6.60 0.54
CA GLY A 278 -30.71 -5.87 0.80
C GLY A 278 -30.90 -4.69 -0.14
N ASP A 279 -31.08 -3.50 0.45
CA ASP A 279 -31.33 -2.23 -0.25
C ASP A 279 -30.05 -1.38 -0.44
N ALA A 280 -28.87 -1.98 -0.21
CA ALA A 280 -27.62 -1.28 -0.45
C ALA A 280 -27.56 -0.72 -1.86
N ARG A 281 -26.99 0.47 -2.00
CA ARG A 281 -26.81 1.14 -3.29
C ARG A 281 -25.37 1.29 -3.73
N VAL A 282 -24.41 0.99 -2.84
CA VAL A 282 -22.99 0.90 -3.13
C VAL A 282 -22.50 -0.47 -2.70
N VAL A 283 -22.15 -1.34 -3.64
CA VAL A 283 -21.63 -2.67 -3.36
C VAL A 283 -20.19 -2.72 -3.86
N LEU A 284 -19.25 -2.90 -2.91
CA LEU A 284 -17.82 -2.95 -3.20
C LEU A 284 -17.36 -4.41 -3.19
N LEU A 285 -16.79 -4.85 -4.30
CA LEU A 285 -16.30 -6.20 -4.55
C LEU A 285 -14.78 -6.21 -4.61
N GLY A 286 -14.16 -6.85 -3.64
CA GLY A 286 -12.72 -6.92 -3.50
C GLY A 286 -12.05 -7.96 -4.39
N GLU A 287 -10.77 -8.10 -4.17
CA GLU A 287 -9.91 -9.21 -4.57
C GLU A 287 -8.67 -9.21 -3.67
N ALA A 288 -8.24 -10.38 -3.21
CA ALA A 288 -7.01 -10.52 -2.45
C ALA A 288 -5.75 -10.52 -3.35
N THR A 289 -5.95 -10.62 -4.67
CA THR A 289 -4.90 -10.59 -5.68
C THR A 289 -5.45 -10.05 -7.00
N HIS A 290 -4.72 -9.19 -7.69
CA HIS A 290 -5.16 -8.60 -8.96
C HIS A 290 -5.23 -9.55 -10.15
N GLY A 291 -4.67 -10.73 -10.06
CA GLY A 291 -4.52 -11.64 -11.20
C GLY A 291 -5.18 -13.00 -11.03
N THR A 292 -6.28 -13.14 -10.29
CA THR A 292 -6.95 -14.42 -9.96
C THR A 292 -8.28 -14.58 -10.68
N SER A 293 -8.42 -15.62 -11.51
CA SER A 293 -9.57 -15.88 -12.37
C SER A 293 -10.89 -16.05 -11.58
N GLU A 294 -10.87 -16.81 -10.46
CA GLU A 294 -12.07 -17.07 -9.66
C GLU A 294 -12.67 -15.77 -9.11
N PHE A 295 -11.83 -14.78 -8.74
CA PHE A 295 -12.31 -13.49 -8.24
C PHE A 295 -13.03 -12.71 -9.34
N TYR A 296 -12.43 -12.60 -10.54
CA TYR A 296 -13.08 -11.93 -11.68
C TYR A 296 -14.39 -12.59 -12.07
N ARG A 297 -14.41 -13.92 -12.14
CA ARG A 297 -15.63 -14.68 -12.51
C ARG A 297 -16.74 -14.51 -11.48
N PHE A 298 -16.42 -14.55 -10.18
CA PHE A 298 -17.42 -14.38 -9.14
C PHE A 298 -17.93 -12.93 -9.10
N ARG A 299 -17.05 -11.93 -9.20
CA ARG A 299 -17.44 -10.51 -9.33
C ARG A 299 -18.36 -10.30 -10.51
N ALA A 300 -18.01 -10.83 -11.68
CA ALA A 300 -18.86 -10.77 -12.88
C ALA A 300 -20.22 -11.42 -12.66
N ARG A 301 -20.27 -12.61 -12.04
CA ARG A 301 -21.52 -13.33 -11.75
C ARG A 301 -22.42 -12.55 -10.79
N LEU A 302 -21.87 -12.05 -9.69
CA LEU A 302 -22.64 -11.26 -8.72
C LEU A 302 -23.08 -9.92 -9.32
N THR A 303 -22.23 -9.23 -10.08
CA THR A 303 -22.59 -7.96 -10.73
C THR A 303 -23.75 -8.13 -11.70
N ARG A 304 -23.82 -9.25 -12.45
CA ARG A 304 -24.98 -9.55 -13.31
C ARG A 304 -26.27 -9.66 -12.50
N GLU A 305 -26.24 -10.39 -11.39
CA GLU A 305 -27.41 -10.51 -10.51
C GLU A 305 -27.84 -9.16 -9.89
N LEU A 306 -26.88 -8.32 -9.49
CA LEU A 306 -27.16 -6.99 -8.95
C LEU A 306 -27.79 -6.09 -10.03
N ILE A 307 -27.35 -6.16 -11.27
CA ILE A 307 -27.93 -5.41 -12.38
C ILE A 307 -29.35 -5.92 -12.70
N GLU A 308 -29.50 -7.24 -12.90
CA GLU A 308 -30.76 -7.83 -13.34
C GLU A 308 -31.84 -7.83 -12.26
N ASN A 309 -31.47 -8.05 -10.98
CA ASN A 309 -32.43 -8.30 -9.91
C ASN A 309 -32.50 -7.22 -8.83
N LYS A 310 -31.50 -6.32 -8.72
CA LYS A 310 -31.43 -5.26 -7.68
C LYS A 310 -31.37 -3.86 -8.28
N GLY A 311 -31.39 -3.73 -9.63
CA GLY A 311 -31.46 -2.45 -10.35
C GLY A 311 -30.15 -1.62 -10.28
N PHE A 312 -29.01 -2.27 -10.13
CA PHE A 312 -27.72 -1.59 -10.26
C PHE A 312 -27.52 -1.13 -11.69
N ASN A 313 -27.09 0.12 -11.86
CA ASN A 313 -27.04 0.78 -13.16
C ASN A 313 -25.68 1.41 -13.48
N MET A 314 -24.69 1.17 -12.62
CA MET A 314 -23.29 1.57 -12.81
C MET A 314 -22.34 0.46 -12.34
N VAL A 315 -21.26 0.25 -13.10
CA VAL A 315 -20.10 -0.56 -12.71
C VAL A 315 -18.89 0.37 -12.73
N ALA A 316 -18.13 0.40 -11.65
CA ALA A 316 -16.91 1.18 -11.55
C ALA A 316 -15.75 0.26 -11.17
N VAL A 317 -14.55 0.54 -11.69
CA VAL A 317 -13.38 -0.32 -11.51
C VAL A 317 -12.15 0.51 -11.13
N GLU A 318 -11.19 -0.13 -10.45
CA GLU A 318 -9.86 0.41 -10.13
C GLU A 318 -9.02 0.51 -11.42
N ALA A 319 -9.39 1.43 -12.28
CA ALA A 319 -8.75 1.70 -13.55
C ALA A 319 -8.90 3.17 -13.92
N ASP A 320 -8.05 3.64 -14.80
CA ASP A 320 -8.07 5.02 -15.28
C ASP A 320 -9.38 5.37 -15.97
N TRP A 321 -9.88 6.57 -15.70
CA TRP A 321 -11.13 7.07 -16.27
C TRP A 321 -11.16 7.02 -17.81
N PRO A 322 -10.15 7.56 -18.58
CA PRO A 322 -10.24 7.59 -20.04
C PRO A 322 -10.27 6.20 -20.67
N ASP A 323 -9.60 5.22 -20.07
CA ASP A 323 -9.60 3.84 -20.56
C ASP A 323 -10.95 3.17 -20.34
N ALA A 324 -11.55 3.35 -19.15
CA ALA A 324 -12.87 2.84 -18.84
C ALA A 324 -13.97 3.52 -19.68
N ALA A 325 -13.84 4.82 -20.00
CA ALA A 325 -14.77 5.54 -20.87
C ALA A 325 -14.87 4.91 -22.27
N ARG A 326 -13.76 4.35 -22.81
CA ARG A 326 -13.79 3.60 -24.09
C ARG A 326 -14.61 2.31 -23.97
N ILE A 327 -14.53 1.63 -22.83
CA ILE A 327 -15.37 0.45 -22.55
C ILE A 327 -16.83 0.88 -22.40
N ASP A 328 -17.11 2.00 -21.70
CA ASP A 328 -18.46 2.54 -21.56
C ASP A 328 -19.10 2.81 -22.92
N GLN A 329 -18.39 3.48 -23.81
CA GLN A 329 -18.86 3.74 -25.17
C GLN A 329 -19.20 2.46 -25.91
N TYR A 330 -18.38 1.41 -25.77
CA TYR A 330 -18.61 0.12 -26.38
C TYR A 330 -19.81 -0.61 -25.79
N VAL A 331 -19.93 -0.72 -24.48
CA VAL A 331 -21.04 -1.46 -23.85
C VAL A 331 -22.38 -0.75 -24.00
N ARG A 332 -22.39 0.57 -24.15
CA ARG A 332 -23.59 1.37 -24.39
C ARG A 332 -23.94 1.51 -25.88
N GLU A 333 -23.17 0.90 -26.76
CA GLU A 333 -23.36 0.92 -28.22
C GLU A 333 -23.24 2.32 -28.86
N LEU A 334 -22.44 3.17 -28.28
CA LEU A 334 -22.16 4.52 -28.81
C LEU A 334 -21.10 4.50 -29.94
N THR A 335 -20.32 3.41 -30.03
CA THR A 335 -19.33 3.19 -31.09
C THR A 335 -19.64 1.94 -31.90
N THR A 336 -19.32 1.97 -33.20
CA THR A 336 -19.55 0.85 -34.14
C THR A 336 -18.35 -0.09 -34.27
N ALA A 337 -17.15 0.36 -33.90
CA ALA A 337 -15.93 -0.45 -34.00
C ALA A 337 -15.52 -0.96 -32.63
N PRO A 338 -15.13 -2.26 -32.50
CA PRO A 338 -14.62 -2.81 -31.26
C PRO A 338 -13.22 -2.24 -30.99
N SER A 339 -13.16 -1.08 -30.32
CA SER A 339 -11.91 -0.45 -29.86
C SER A 339 -11.64 -0.71 -28.37
N GLU A 340 -12.57 -1.37 -27.68
CA GLU A 340 -12.58 -1.64 -26.24
C GLU A 340 -11.33 -2.37 -25.75
N TRP A 341 -10.82 -3.29 -26.57
CA TRP A 341 -9.61 -4.05 -26.21
C TRP A 341 -8.30 -3.28 -26.49
N ARG A 342 -8.40 -2.05 -26.98
CA ARG A 342 -7.29 -1.09 -27.01
C ARG A 342 -7.22 -0.23 -25.74
N ALA A 343 -8.24 -0.29 -24.90
CA ALA A 343 -8.18 0.28 -23.55
C ALA A 343 -7.17 -0.47 -22.67
N PHE A 344 -6.76 0.12 -21.56
CA PHE A 344 -5.85 -0.47 -20.58
C PHE A 344 -4.51 -0.91 -21.21
N THR A 345 -3.87 -0.01 -21.94
CA THR A 345 -2.58 -0.30 -22.62
C THR A 345 -1.38 -0.07 -21.71
N ARG A 346 -1.58 0.58 -20.56
CA ARG A 346 -0.56 0.81 -19.55
C ARG A 346 -0.41 -0.39 -18.62
N PHE A 347 0.76 -0.51 -17.98
CA PHE A 347 0.99 -1.49 -16.93
C PHE A 347 0.09 -1.17 -15.69
N PRO A 348 -0.57 -2.19 -15.12
CA PRO A 348 -0.60 -3.62 -15.47
C PRO A 348 -1.70 -3.97 -16.48
N THR A 349 -1.33 -4.18 -17.74
CA THR A 349 -2.30 -4.42 -18.82
C THR A 349 -3.21 -5.61 -18.58
N TRP A 350 -2.69 -6.70 -17.99
CA TRP A 350 -3.43 -7.95 -17.77
C TRP A 350 -4.59 -7.82 -16.77
N MET A 351 -4.51 -6.87 -15.84
CA MET A 351 -5.51 -6.67 -14.80
C MET A 351 -6.91 -6.47 -15.40
N TRP A 352 -7.03 -5.73 -16.50
CA TRP A 352 -8.29 -5.47 -17.17
C TRP A 352 -8.38 -6.07 -18.59
N ARG A 353 -7.23 -6.45 -19.20
CA ARG A 353 -7.17 -7.09 -20.54
C ARG A 353 -7.02 -8.60 -20.41
N ASN A 354 -8.05 -9.26 -19.91
CA ASN A 354 -8.12 -10.70 -19.73
C ASN A 354 -9.45 -11.24 -20.24
N LYS A 355 -9.53 -12.56 -20.41
CA LYS A 355 -10.73 -13.24 -20.93
C LYS A 355 -11.92 -13.11 -20.01
N GLU A 356 -11.69 -13.19 -18.70
CA GLU A 356 -12.72 -13.09 -17.68
C GLU A 356 -13.43 -11.74 -17.76
N MET A 357 -12.66 -10.67 -17.94
CA MET A 357 -13.17 -9.31 -18.13
C MET A 357 -13.85 -9.15 -19.50
N GLN A 358 -13.28 -9.72 -20.55
CA GLN A 358 -13.89 -9.73 -21.88
C GLN A 358 -15.27 -10.35 -21.87
N GLU A 359 -15.45 -11.50 -21.23
CA GLU A 359 -16.74 -12.18 -21.13
C GLU A 359 -17.78 -11.33 -20.38
N PHE A 360 -17.35 -10.59 -19.35
CA PHE A 360 -18.23 -9.67 -18.62
C PHE A 360 -18.65 -8.47 -19.49
N VAL A 361 -17.71 -7.81 -20.15
CA VAL A 361 -17.96 -6.65 -21.03
C VAL A 361 -18.88 -7.04 -22.20
N GLU A 362 -18.67 -8.20 -22.82
CA GLU A 362 -19.53 -8.72 -23.87
C GLU A 362 -20.95 -9.03 -23.38
N TRP A 363 -21.07 -9.55 -22.15
CA TRP A 363 -22.38 -9.73 -21.53
C TRP A 363 -23.06 -8.38 -21.28
N LEU A 364 -22.34 -7.41 -20.75
CA LEU A 364 -22.86 -6.07 -20.43
C LEU A 364 -23.35 -5.35 -21.70
N ARG A 365 -22.59 -5.45 -22.80
CA ARG A 365 -23.01 -4.95 -24.11
C ARG A 365 -24.33 -5.59 -24.57
N ARG A 366 -24.45 -6.90 -24.48
CA ARG A 366 -25.70 -7.61 -24.84
C ARG A 366 -26.87 -7.19 -23.95
N HIS A 367 -26.64 -7.05 -22.65
CA HIS A 367 -27.65 -6.57 -21.70
C HIS A 367 -28.13 -5.17 -22.08
N ASN A 368 -27.19 -4.25 -22.33
CA ASN A 368 -27.50 -2.88 -22.75
C ASN A 368 -28.21 -2.81 -24.11
N GLY A 369 -27.86 -3.68 -25.05
CA GLY A 369 -28.54 -3.77 -26.34
C GLY A 369 -30.01 -4.18 -26.27
N MET A 370 -30.43 -4.82 -25.17
CA MET A 370 -31.84 -5.13 -24.89
C MET A 370 -32.62 -3.97 -24.27
N GLN A 371 -31.96 -2.90 -23.83
CA GLN A 371 -32.60 -1.76 -23.19
C GLN A 371 -33.16 -0.80 -24.26
N ALA A 372 -34.46 -0.51 -24.16
CA ALA A 372 -35.17 0.33 -25.15
C ALA A 372 -34.82 1.83 -25.03
N ARG A 373 -34.29 2.27 -23.89
CA ARG A 373 -33.98 3.67 -23.60
C ARG A 373 -32.50 3.84 -23.20
N PRO A 374 -31.78 4.83 -23.73
CA PRO A 374 -30.37 5.08 -23.38
C PRO A 374 -30.13 5.24 -21.88
N ASN A 375 -31.02 5.92 -21.16
CA ASN A 375 -30.89 6.15 -19.72
C ASN A 375 -31.07 4.90 -18.84
N LEU A 376 -31.53 3.78 -19.42
CA LEU A 376 -31.61 2.49 -18.74
C LEU A 376 -30.36 1.62 -18.98
N LYS A 377 -29.47 2.03 -19.86
CA LYS A 377 -28.20 1.31 -20.08
C LYS A 377 -27.28 1.47 -18.88
N VAL A 378 -26.63 0.39 -18.50
CA VAL A 378 -25.66 0.34 -17.41
C VAL A 378 -24.36 0.92 -17.91
N GLY A 379 -23.80 1.91 -17.17
CA GLY A 379 -22.53 2.54 -17.48
C GLY A 379 -21.36 1.78 -16.89
N PHE A 380 -20.17 1.98 -17.47
CA PHE A 380 -18.89 1.41 -17.05
C PHE A 380 -17.83 2.51 -16.86
N TYR A 381 -17.28 2.66 -15.65
CA TYR A 381 -16.45 3.80 -15.27
C TYR A 381 -15.14 3.39 -14.62
N GLY A 382 -14.08 4.20 -14.81
CA GLY A 382 -12.84 4.10 -14.06
C GLY A 382 -12.83 5.06 -12.87
N LEU A 383 -12.16 4.68 -11.80
CA LEU A 383 -12.07 5.52 -10.60
C LEU A 383 -10.67 6.09 -10.40
N ASP A 384 -9.63 5.51 -11.00
CA ASP A 384 -8.22 5.81 -10.73
C ASP A 384 -7.70 7.08 -11.48
N LEU A 385 -6.51 7.55 -11.09
CA LEU A 385 -6.02 8.90 -11.43
C LEU A 385 -4.74 8.93 -12.28
N TYR A 386 -4.24 7.80 -12.80
CA TYR A 386 -2.90 7.79 -13.39
C TYR A 386 -2.79 8.30 -14.83
N SER A 387 -3.85 8.32 -15.63
CA SER A 387 -3.83 8.70 -17.05
C SER A 387 -3.91 10.22 -17.29
N MET A 388 -3.04 11.00 -16.63
CA MET A 388 -3.06 12.47 -16.68
C MET A 388 -3.04 13.02 -18.11
N PHE A 389 -2.14 12.53 -18.97
CA PHE A 389 -2.01 13.07 -20.33
C PHE A 389 -3.13 12.66 -21.27
N SER A 390 -3.63 11.43 -21.16
CA SER A 390 -4.83 11.02 -21.89
C SER A 390 -6.04 11.87 -21.48
N SER A 391 -6.16 12.19 -20.19
CA SER A 391 -7.23 13.06 -19.69
C SER A 391 -7.09 14.51 -20.19
N ILE A 392 -5.89 15.05 -20.31
CA ILE A 392 -5.65 16.34 -20.94
C ILE A 392 -6.17 16.36 -22.40
N ASP A 393 -5.83 15.32 -23.16
CA ASP A 393 -6.27 15.20 -24.55
C ASP A 393 -7.80 15.13 -24.65
N GLU A 394 -8.48 14.38 -23.76
CA GLU A 394 -9.94 14.26 -23.75
C GLU A 394 -10.61 15.60 -23.40
N VAL A 395 -10.12 16.36 -22.40
CA VAL A 395 -10.62 17.70 -22.09
C VAL A 395 -10.49 18.64 -23.30
N ILE A 396 -9.32 18.68 -23.93
CA ILE A 396 -9.08 19.54 -25.10
C ILE A 396 -9.96 19.12 -26.28
N ASN A 397 -10.17 17.84 -26.52
CA ASN A 397 -11.02 17.34 -27.59
C ASN A 397 -12.49 17.72 -27.36
N TYR A 398 -13.01 17.53 -26.15
CA TYR A 398 -14.37 17.98 -25.80
C TYR A 398 -14.53 19.49 -26.04
N LEU A 399 -13.61 20.32 -25.55
CA LEU A 399 -13.69 21.77 -25.71
C LEU A 399 -13.57 22.23 -27.18
N LYS A 400 -12.79 21.53 -28.03
CA LYS A 400 -12.77 21.84 -29.47
C LYS A 400 -14.13 21.80 -30.13
N ASP A 401 -15.00 20.87 -29.66
CA ASP A 401 -16.31 20.67 -30.24
C ASP A 401 -17.36 21.64 -29.68
N VAL A 402 -17.26 22.03 -28.41
CA VAL A 402 -18.28 22.82 -27.70
C VAL A 402 -17.88 24.29 -27.50
N ASP A 403 -16.57 24.58 -27.29
CA ASP A 403 -16.02 25.92 -27.00
C ASP A 403 -14.56 26.01 -27.49
N PRO A 404 -14.32 26.27 -28.80
CA PRO A 404 -12.96 26.30 -29.34
C PRO A 404 -12.03 27.34 -28.69
N GLU A 405 -12.56 28.44 -28.15
CA GLU A 405 -11.77 29.43 -27.42
C GLU A 405 -11.26 28.89 -26.10
N ALA A 406 -12.13 28.19 -25.33
CA ALA A 406 -11.74 27.52 -24.13
C ALA A 406 -10.73 26.36 -24.41
N ALA A 407 -10.79 25.73 -25.59
CA ALA A 407 -9.81 24.69 -25.97
C ALA A 407 -8.39 25.26 -26.12
N GLU A 408 -8.22 26.49 -26.65
CA GLU A 408 -6.91 27.14 -26.72
C GLU A 408 -6.38 27.51 -25.33
N ILE A 409 -7.25 28.00 -24.44
CA ILE A 409 -6.91 28.27 -23.03
C ILE A 409 -6.48 26.98 -22.33
N ALA A 410 -7.19 25.89 -22.56
CA ALA A 410 -6.83 24.57 -21.98
C ALA A 410 -5.43 24.11 -22.44
N ARG A 411 -5.09 24.27 -23.72
CA ARG A 411 -3.76 23.93 -24.23
C ARG A 411 -2.65 24.77 -23.59
N GLU A 412 -2.90 26.05 -23.38
CA GLU A 412 -1.94 26.95 -22.72
C GLU A 412 -1.75 26.53 -21.26
N ARG A 413 -2.84 26.32 -20.51
CA ARG A 413 -2.80 25.93 -19.08
C ARG A 413 -2.15 24.58 -18.83
N TYR A 414 -2.50 23.56 -19.64
CA TYR A 414 -1.87 22.24 -19.53
C TYR A 414 -0.46 22.16 -20.14
N GLY A 415 -0.04 23.20 -20.89
CA GLY A 415 1.26 23.26 -21.56
C GLY A 415 2.45 23.09 -20.63
N CYS A 416 2.34 23.51 -19.35
CA CYS A 416 3.36 23.33 -18.34
C CYS A 416 3.64 21.85 -18.00
N LEU A 417 2.69 20.94 -18.24
CA LEU A 417 2.86 19.49 -18.00
C LEU A 417 3.48 18.77 -19.21
N THR A 418 3.43 19.35 -20.42
CA THR A 418 3.87 18.72 -21.67
C THR A 418 5.30 18.16 -21.63
N PRO A 419 6.32 18.83 -21.03
CA PRO A 419 7.68 18.31 -20.95
C PRO A 419 7.80 16.97 -20.23
N TRP A 420 6.82 16.59 -19.43
CA TRP A 420 6.81 15.42 -18.54
C TRP A 420 5.95 14.25 -19.06
N GLN A 421 5.45 14.34 -20.31
CA GLN A 421 4.55 13.35 -20.88
C GLN A 421 5.14 11.93 -20.94
N SER A 422 6.46 11.81 -21.09
CA SER A 422 7.14 10.52 -21.14
C SER A 422 7.38 9.91 -19.75
N ASP A 423 7.40 10.73 -18.69
CA ASP A 423 7.62 10.32 -17.31
C ASP A 423 7.02 11.34 -16.33
N PRO A 424 5.72 11.25 -16.02
CA PRO A 424 5.02 12.17 -15.12
C PRO A 424 5.59 12.18 -13.69
N ALA A 425 6.20 11.09 -13.25
CA ALA A 425 6.80 11.03 -11.93
C ALA A 425 7.98 12.01 -11.78
N THR A 426 8.75 12.27 -12.86
CA THR A 426 9.85 13.25 -12.82
C THR A 426 9.36 14.68 -12.66
N TYR A 427 8.13 15.02 -13.10
CA TYR A 427 7.49 16.30 -12.80
C TYR A 427 7.39 16.56 -11.30
N GLY A 428 6.84 15.59 -10.56
CA GLY A 428 6.68 15.72 -9.11
C GLY A 428 7.98 16.04 -8.39
N ARG A 429 9.10 15.44 -8.82
CA ARG A 429 10.44 15.74 -8.31
C ARG A 429 10.88 17.15 -8.64
N ALA A 430 10.80 17.57 -9.91
CA ALA A 430 11.22 18.88 -10.36
C ALA A 430 10.40 20.02 -9.70
N ALA A 431 9.08 19.84 -9.60
CA ALA A 431 8.19 20.79 -8.95
C ALA A 431 8.41 20.87 -7.42
N THR A 432 8.85 19.78 -6.78
CA THR A 432 9.13 19.74 -5.33
C THR A 432 10.51 20.31 -5.00
N SER A 433 11.51 20.12 -5.86
CA SER A 433 12.86 20.69 -5.68
C SER A 433 12.94 22.18 -5.98
N GLY A 434 11.91 22.76 -6.59
CA GLY A 434 11.91 24.15 -7.07
C GLY A 434 12.69 24.36 -8.37
N GLU A 435 13.07 23.29 -9.06
CA GLU A 435 13.75 23.36 -10.37
C GLU A 435 12.78 23.71 -11.50
N TYR A 436 11.48 23.56 -11.26
CA TYR A 436 10.43 23.85 -12.22
C TYR A 436 9.22 24.51 -11.55
N GLU A 437 8.52 25.39 -12.27
CA GLU A 437 7.31 26.03 -11.80
C GLU A 437 6.17 25.01 -11.63
N ARG A 438 5.37 25.14 -10.59
CA ARG A 438 4.25 24.24 -10.31
C ARG A 438 3.11 24.52 -11.27
N CYS A 439 2.54 23.46 -11.83
CA CYS A 439 1.36 23.56 -12.70
C CYS A 439 0.04 23.62 -11.91
N GLU A 440 0.07 23.57 -10.59
CA GLU A 440 -1.09 23.47 -9.69
C GLU A 440 -2.19 24.50 -10.02
N ASP A 441 -1.84 25.80 -10.03
CA ASP A 441 -2.80 26.85 -10.28
C ASP A 441 -3.45 26.72 -11.67
N SER A 442 -2.64 26.45 -12.69
CA SER A 442 -3.11 26.31 -14.09
C SER A 442 -4.10 25.15 -14.27
N VAL A 443 -3.84 23.98 -13.64
CA VAL A 443 -4.73 22.82 -13.77
C VAL A 443 -6.00 22.98 -12.94
N VAL A 444 -5.91 23.61 -11.76
CA VAL A 444 -7.06 23.91 -10.92
C VAL A 444 -7.96 24.96 -11.58
N ASP A 445 -7.38 26.04 -12.14
CA ASP A 445 -8.14 27.05 -12.87
C ASP A 445 -8.90 26.45 -14.06
N MET A 446 -8.31 25.47 -14.77
CA MET A 446 -8.99 24.80 -15.87
C MET A 446 -10.21 24.00 -15.39
N LEU A 447 -10.09 23.29 -14.26
CA LEU A 447 -11.20 22.58 -13.64
C LEU A 447 -12.30 23.55 -13.18
N MET A 448 -11.94 24.70 -12.59
CA MET A 448 -12.89 25.71 -12.13
C MET A 448 -13.67 26.35 -13.30
N ASP A 449 -13.01 26.66 -14.41
CA ASP A 449 -13.67 27.19 -15.61
C ASP A 449 -14.71 26.23 -16.18
N LEU A 450 -14.40 24.91 -16.23
CA LEU A 450 -15.37 23.90 -16.63
C LEU A 450 -16.57 23.83 -15.68
N MET A 451 -16.34 23.97 -14.37
CA MET A 451 -17.42 23.99 -13.37
C MET A 451 -18.28 25.25 -13.47
N GLU A 452 -17.70 26.43 -13.73
CA GLU A 452 -18.44 27.67 -13.90
C GLU A 452 -19.37 27.63 -15.12
N LYS A 453 -18.96 26.97 -16.20
CA LYS A 453 -19.75 26.79 -17.41
C LYS A 453 -20.69 25.58 -17.39
N GLN A 454 -20.83 24.89 -16.25
CA GLN A 454 -21.61 23.66 -16.11
C GLN A 454 -23.02 23.78 -16.71
N ALA A 455 -23.78 24.82 -16.36
CA ALA A 455 -25.16 24.98 -16.82
C ALA A 455 -25.28 25.08 -18.35
N GLU A 456 -24.31 25.69 -19.01
CA GLU A 456 -24.25 25.82 -20.47
C GLU A 456 -23.89 24.49 -21.13
N TYR A 457 -22.85 23.82 -20.64
CA TYR A 457 -22.33 22.59 -21.23
C TYR A 457 -23.24 21.40 -21.02
N VAL A 458 -23.85 21.26 -19.83
CA VAL A 458 -24.85 20.20 -19.52
C VAL A 458 -26.10 20.33 -20.41
N ALA A 459 -26.51 21.56 -20.79
CA ALA A 459 -27.64 21.77 -21.68
C ALA A 459 -27.41 21.21 -23.09
N ASN A 460 -26.13 21.09 -23.53
CA ASN A 460 -25.78 20.51 -24.82
C ASN A 460 -25.72 18.98 -24.76
N ASP A 461 -24.89 18.43 -23.87
CA ASP A 461 -24.77 16.98 -23.60
C ASP A 461 -24.17 16.76 -22.20
N GLY A 462 -25.02 16.37 -21.28
CA GLY A 462 -24.63 16.18 -19.88
C GLY A 462 -23.63 15.04 -19.67
N GLU A 463 -23.64 13.99 -20.49
CA GLU A 463 -22.70 12.86 -20.37
C GLU A 463 -21.31 13.24 -20.87
N SER A 464 -21.19 13.89 -22.01
CA SER A 464 -19.93 14.41 -22.53
C SER A 464 -19.32 15.46 -21.60
N TYR A 465 -20.16 16.29 -20.97
CA TYR A 465 -19.71 17.22 -19.94
C TYR A 465 -19.17 16.49 -18.70
N LEU A 466 -19.89 15.46 -18.21
CA LEU A 466 -19.39 14.65 -17.08
C LEU A 466 -18.03 14.05 -17.39
N ASP A 467 -17.86 13.49 -18.60
CA ASP A 467 -16.59 12.91 -19.02
C ASP A 467 -15.47 13.95 -19.01
N ALA A 468 -15.67 15.11 -19.62
CA ALA A 468 -14.68 16.20 -19.65
C ALA A 468 -14.34 16.71 -18.23
N MET A 469 -15.35 16.86 -17.37
CA MET A 469 -15.18 17.33 -16.00
C MET A 469 -14.41 16.31 -15.13
N GLN A 470 -14.67 15.00 -15.28
CA GLN A 470 -13.92 13.98 -14.58
C GLN A 470 -12.46 13.89 -15.08
N ASN A 471 -12.23 14.03 -16.39
CA ASN A 471 -10.87 14.12 -16.95
C ASN A 471 -10.12 15.35 -16.40
N ALA A 472 -10.74 16.52 -16.32
CA ALA A 472 -10.09 17.71 -15.73
C ALA A 472 -9.80 17.54 -14.23
N ARG A 473 -10.71 16.91 -13.47
CA ARG A 473 -10.49 16.55 -12.06
C ARG A 473 -9.34 15.58 -11.90
N LEU A 474 -9.26 14.57 -12.78
CA LEU A 474 -8.16 13.62 -12.79
C LEU A 474 -6.83 14.35 -13.02
N VAL A 475 -6.74 15.28 -13.98
CA VAL A 475 -5.50 16.05 -14.21
C VAL A 475 -5.08 16.81 -12.96
N ALA A 476 -5.99 17.51 -12.30
CA ALA A 476 -5.69 18.29 -11.09
C ALA A 476 -5.23 17.37 -9.93
N ASN A 477 -5.90 16.25 -9.72
CA ASN A 477 -5.55 15.31 -8.66
C ASN A 477 -4.28 14.53 -8.98
N ALA A 478 -4.03 14.17 -10.24
CA ALA A 478 -2.80 13.52 -10.68
C ALA A 478 -1.59 14.44 -10.51
N GLU A 479 -1.71 15.73 -10.87
CA GLU A 479 -0.66 16.72 -10.63
C GLU A 479 -0.27 16.76 -9.14
N ALA A 480 -1.28 16.91 -8.26
CA ALA A 480 -1.06 16.93 -6.82
C ALA A 480 -0.50 15.59 -6.30
N TYR A 481 -0.97 14.45 -6.83
CA TYR A 481 -0.47 13.11 -6.50
C TYR A 481 1.03 12.98 -6.83
N TYR A 482 1.45 13.32 -8.06
CA TYR A 482 2.85 13.23 -8.48
C TYR A 482 3.77 14.14 -7.65
N ARG A 483 3.32 15.33 -7.27
CA ARG A 483 4.05 16.19 -6.33
C ARG A 483 4.15 15.57 -4.93
N SER A 484 3.10 14.89 -4.48
CA SER A 484 3.05 14.31 -3.13
C SER A 484 3.83 13.01 -2.98
N MET A 485 4.06 12.26 -4.08
CA MET A 485 4.83 11.00 -4.07
C MET A 485 6.18 11.13 -3.38
N TYR A 486 6.84 12.28 -3.55
CA TYR A 486 8.15 12.57 -2.97
C TYR A 486 8.07 13.12 -1.52
N LYS A 487 6.84 13.31 -0.98
CA LYS A 487 6.60 13.79 0.40
C LYS A 487 6.25 12.68 1.37
N GLY A 488 5.86 11.50 0.89
CA GLY A 488 5.56 10.32 1.71
C GLY A 488 4.41 9.47 1.17
N TYR A 489 4.54 8.16 1.34
CA TYR A 489 3.60 7.15 0.87
C TYR A 489 2.15 7.37 1.36
N ILE A 490 1.95 7.67 2.65
CA ILE A 490 0.61 7.87 3.24
C ILE A 490 -0.15 8.98 2.52
N THR A 491 0.54 10.07 2.16
CA THR A 491 -0.10 11.20 1.48
C THR A 491 -0.57 10.81 0.08
N SER A 492 0.27 10.12 -0.69
CA SER A 492 -0.10 9.68 -2.05
C SER A 492 -1.19 8.61 -2.03
N TRP A 493 -1.14 7.65 -1.10
CA TRP A 493 -2.20 6.67 -0.89
C TRP A 493 -3.55 7.34 -0.61
N ASN A 494 -3.59 8.20 0.40
CA ASN A 494 -4.83 8.88 0.78
C ASN A 494 -5.39 9.77 -0.34
N MET A 495 -4.53 10.40 -1.14
CA MET A 495 -4.96 11.19 -2.30
C MET A 495 -5.59 10.33 -3.38
N ARG A 496 -5.00 9.15 -3.68
CA ARG A 496 -5.54 8.21 -4.66
C ARG A 496 -6.92 7.70 -4.23
N ASP A 497 -7.05 7.19 -3.00
CA ASP A 497 -8.30 6.67 -2.49
C ASP A 497 -9.38 7.75 -2.33
N SER A 498 -9.01 8.98 -1.92
CA SER A 498 -9.93 10.12 -1.91
C SER A 498 -10.41 10.46 -3.31
N HIS A 499 -9.54 10.45 -4.33
CA HIS A 499 -9.93 10.69 -5.73
C HIS A 499 -10.92 9.62 -6.22
N MET A 500 -10.65 8.33 -5.98
CA MET A 500 -11.54 7.24 -6.36
C MET A 500 -12.92 7.38 -5.70
N PHE A 501 -12.93 7.70 -4.42
CA PHE A 501 -14.17 7.94 -3.67
C PHE A 501 -14.95 9.18 -4.16
N ASP A 502 -14.27 10.29 -4.45
CA ASP A 502 -14.92 11.51 -4.96
C ASP A 502 -15.48 11.29 -6.37
N THR A 503 -14.80 10.52 -7.20
CA THR A 503 -15.28 10.09 -8.51
C THR A 503 -16.53 9.23 -8.40
N LEU A 504 -16.53 8.23 -7.49
CA LEU A 504 -17.70 7.42 -7.17
C LEU A 504 -18.89 8.28 -6.72
N CYS A 505 -18.67 9.23 -5.84
CA CYS A 505 -19.73 10.15 -5.37
C CYS A 505 -20.29 11.00 -6.52
N SER A 506 -19.43 11.53 -7.38
CA SER A 506 -19.85 12.31 -8.54
C SER A 506 -20.70 11.51 -9.52
N LEU A 507 -20.38 10.23 -9.73
CA LEU A 507 -21.19 9.32 -10.55
C LEU A 507 -22.58 9.10 -9.97
N LEU A 508 -22.66 8.84 -8.66
CA LEU A 508 -23.94 8.67 -7.97
C LEU A 508 -24.80 9.93 -8.03
N ASP A 509 -24.21 11.10 -7.82
CA ASP A 509 -24.89 12.39 -7.86
C ASP A 509 -25.40 12.71 -9.27
N PHE A 510 -24.56 12.54 -10.29
CA PHE A 510 -24.91 12.74 -11.69
C PHE A 510 -26.08 11.82 -12.12
N LYS A 511 -25.96 10.53 -11.81
CA LYS A 511 -27.02 9.56 -12.18
C LYS A 511 -28.32 9.84 -11.47
N SER A 512 -28.29 10.25 -10.19
CA SER A 512 -29.48 10.58 -9.41
C SER A 512 -30.23 11.83 -9.95
N GLN A 513 -29.46 12.77 -10.53
CA GLN A 513 -30.06 14.00 -11.11
C GLN A 513 -30.63 13.79 -12.52
N ASN A 514 -30.10 12.84 -13.26
CA ASN A 514 -30.39 12.68 -14.69
C ASN A 514 -31.28 11.46 -15.03
N THR A 515 -31.71 10.69 -14.03
CA THR A 515 -32.60 9.53 -14.25
C THR A 515 -33.64 9.41 -13.16
N ASP A 516 -34.84 8.87 -13.51
CA ASP A 516 -35.90 8.52 -12.55
C ASP A 516 -35.57 7.22 -11.78
N GLN A 517 -34.46 6.56 -12.07
CA GLN A 517 -33.99 5.34 -11.41
C GLN A 517 -33.06 5.69 -10.24
N PRO A 518 -33.16 4.99 -9.09
CA PRO A 518 -32.18 5.15 -8.03
C PRO A 518 -30.77 4.86 -8.54
N ALA A 519 -29.82 5.74 -8.21
CA ALA A 519 -28.42 5.53 -8.54
C ALA A 519 -27.84 4.44 -7.66
N LYS A 520 -27.42 3.33 -8.28
CA LYS A 520 -26.78 2.17 -7.63
C LYS A 520 -25.52 1.76 -8.37
N ILE A 521 -24.43 1.55 -7.65
CA ILE A 521 -23.10 1.29 -8.21
C ILE A 521 -22.46 0.02 -7.63
N VAL A 522 -21.88 -0.81 -8.50
CA VAL A 522 -20.98 -1.90 -8.12
C VAL A 522 -19.55 -1.44 -8.38
N VAL A 523 -18.67 -1.60 -7.40
CA VAL A 523 -17.26 -1.18 -7.45
C VAL A 523 -16.37 -2.42 -7.41
N TRP A 524 -15.38 -2.51 -8.29
CA TRP A 524 -14.38 -3.57 -8.31
C TRP A 524 -12.99 -2.97 -8.07
N GLU A 525 -12.46 -3.22 -6.90
CA GLU A 525 -11.10 -2.80 -6.51
C GLU A 525 -10.44 -3.90 -5.67
N HIS A 526 -9.18 -3.72 -5.32
CA HIS A 526 -8.48 -4.62 -4.42
C HIS A 526 -9.06 -4.58 -2.99
N ASN A 527 -8.91 -5.67 -2.21
CA ASN A 527 -9.35 -5.74 -0.81
C ASN A 527 -8.81 -4.56 0.02
N SER A 528 -7.58 -4.11 -0.23
CA SER A 528 -6.95 -3.00 0.48
C SER A 528 -7.63 -1.64 0.23
N HIS A 529 -8.35 -1.49 -0.88
CA HIS A 529 -9.13 -0.29 -1.19
C HIS A 529 -10.57 -0.39 -0.69
N ILE A 530 -11.22 -1.58 -0.77
CA ILE A 530 -12.65 -1.70 -0.49
C ILE A 530 -12.98 -2.12 0.95
N GLY A 531 -12.06 -2.72 1.69
CA GLY A 531 -12.26 -3.05 3.10
C GLY A 531 -12.25 -1.79 3.97
N ASP A 532 -12.92 -1.79 5.12
CA ASP A 532 -12.86 -0.65 6.05
C ASP A 532 -11.46 -0.56 6.69
N ALA A 533 -10.66 0.42 6.28
CA ALA A 533 -9.28 0.60 6.75
C ALA A 533 -9.17 0.75 8.28
N ARG A 534 -10.25 1.19 8.97
CA ARG A 534 -10.29 1.32 10.44
C ARG A 534 -10.17 -0.03 11.15
N ALA A 535 -10.52 -1.11 10.47
CA ALA A 535 -10.39 -2.48 10.95
C ALA A 535 -9.01 -3.10 10.70
N THR A 536 -8.08 -2.35 10.12
CA THR A 536 -6.77 -2.82 9.68
C THR A 536 -5.62 -1.99 10.26
N SER A 537 -4.39 -2.49 10.11
CA SER A 537 -3.18 -1.73 10.48
C SER A 537 -2.95 -0.49 9.60
N MET A 538 -3.69 -0.30 8.50
CA MET A 538 -3.60 0.87 7.63
C MET A 538 -4.01 2.15 8.37
N SER A 539 -5.13 2.12 9.10
CA SER A 539 -5.59 3.30 9.86
C SER A 539 -4.61 3.72 10.96
N ALA A 540 -3.90 2.74 11.54
CA ALA A 540 -2.86 3.02 12.52
C ALA A 540 -1.68 3.81 11.92
N ARG A 541 -1.43 3.67 10.61
CA ARG A 541 -0.45 4.46 9.85
C ARG A 541 -1.00 5.82 9.38
N GLY A 542 -2.29 6.10 9.59
CA GLY A 542 -2.96 7.32 9.10
C GLY A 542 -3.45 7.20 7.66
N GLU A 543 -3.51 5.98 7.11
CA GLU A 543 -4.10 5.68 5.83
C GLU A 543 -5.63 5.52 5.96
N HIS A 544 -6.35 5.98 4.94
CA HIS A 544 -7.75 5.65 4.72
C HIS A 544 -7.91 5.07 3.32
N ASN A 545 -9.06 4.48 3.04
CA ASN A 545 -9.36 3.90 1.75
C ASN A 545 -10.82 4.11 1.35
N VAL A 546 -11.17 3.73 0.12
CA VAL A 546 -12.51 3.88 -0.47
C VAL A 546 -13.56 3.20 0.41
N GLY A 547 -13.30 1.99 0.92
CA GLY A 547 -14.23 1.25 1.79
C GLY A 547 -14.56 1.99 3.07
N GLN A 548 -13.55 2.53 3.77
CA GLN A 548 -13.77 3.38 4.95
C GLN A 548 -14.59 4.63 4.62
N LEU A 549 -14.27 5.32 3.52
CA LEU A 549 -14.95 6.52 3.09
C LEU A 549 -16.42 6.23 2.70
N CYS A 550 -16.67 5.13 1.98
CA CYS A 550 -18.00 4.64 1.66
C CYS A 550 -18.80 4.28 2.92
N ARG A 551 -18.18 3.55 3.85
CA ARG A 551 -18.85 3.22 5.12
C ARG A 551 -19.19 4.48 5.92
N SER A 552 -18.31 5.47 5.94
CA SER A 552 -18.54 6.74 6.66
C SER A 552 -19.66 7.58 6.04
N LYS A 553 -19.78 7.62 4.69
CA LYS A 553 -20.77 8.43 3.99
C LYS A 553 -22.13 7.74 3.86
N PHE A 554 -22.13 6.46 3.51
CA PHE A 554 -23.34 5.70 3.14
C PHE A 554 -23.85 4.78 4.25
N GLY A 555 -23.07 4.53 5.30
CA GLY A 555 -23.46 3.65 6.41
C GLY A 555 -23.85 2.25 5.92
N ASP A 556 -25.09 1.84 6.22
CA ASP A 556 -25.64 0.54 5.83
C ASP A 556 -26.02 0.43 4.35
N GLU A 557 -26.08 1.53 3.61
CA GLU A 557 -26.28 1.54 2.15
C GLU A 557 -24.98 1.12 1.39
N ALA A 558 -23.82 1.03 2.07
CA ALA A 558 -22.62 0.44 1.54
C ALA A 558 -22.46 -1.02 2.01
N TYR A 559 -22.14 -1.94 1.10
CA TYR A 559 -21.92 -3.36 1.38
C TYR A 559 -20.56 -3.79 0.83
N LEU A 560 -19.66 -4.19 1.72
CA LEU A 560 -18.25 -4.48 1.44
C LEU A 560 -18.03 -5.99 1.39
N ILE A 561 -17.54 -6.52 0.29
CA ILE A 561 -17.33 -7.96 0.06
C ILE A 561 -15.84 -8.23 -0.18
N GLY A 562 -15.17 -8.85 0.79
CA GLY A 562 -13.77 -9.28 0.69
C GLY A 562 -13.63 -10.64 0.03
N PHE A 563 -12.44 -10.93 -0.49
CA PHE A 563 -12.09 -12.19 -1.13
C PHE A 563 -10.79 -12.75 -0.56
N GLY A 564 -10.66 -14.08 -0.53
CA GLY A 564 -9.44 -14.73 -0.06
C GLY A 564 -9.14 -16.05 -0.75
N THR A 565 -7.87 -16.47 -0.67
CA THR A 565 -7.39 -17.75 -1.19
C THR A 565 -6.24 -18.31 -0.36
N HIS A 566 -6.15 -19.66 -0.27
CA HIS A 566 -5.04 -20.34 0.40
C HIS A 566 -3.81 -20.46 -0.49
N ALA A 567 -4.00 -20.98 -1.70
CA ALA A 567 -2.91 -21.28 -2.63
C ALA A 567 -3.43 -21.35 -4.07
N GLY A 568 -2.55 -21.55 -5.03
CA GLY A 568 -2.90 -21.67 -6.44
C GLY A 568 -1.93 -20.92 -7.31
N THR A 569 -2.43 -20.26 -8.37
CA THR A 569 -1.63 -19.43 -9.26
C THR A 569 -2.23 -18.04 -9.42
N VAL A 570 -1.39 -17.05 -9.65
CA VAL A 570 -1.77 -15.65 -9.88
C VAL A 570 -1.00 -15.09 -11.07
N ALA A 571 -1.62 -14.20 -11.83
CA ALA A 571 -0.92 -13.39 -12.82
C ALA A 571 -0.33 -12.15 -12.11
N ALA A 572 1.00 -12.01 -12.15
CA ALA A 572 1.71 -10.88 -11.53
C ALA A 572 3.07 -10.66 -12.21
N ALA A 573 3.69 -9.50 -11.99
CA ALA A 573 5.04 -9.21 -12.44
C ALA A 573 6.07 -9.38 -11.30
N ASP A 574 7.37 -9.44 -11.64
CA ASP A 574 8.46 -9.39 -10.66
C ASP A 574 8.76 -7.95 -10.24
N ASN A 575 8.66 -7.02 -11.19
CA ASN A 575 8.87 -5.59 -10.96
C ASN A 575 7.85 -4.76 -11.75
N TRP A 576 7.78 -3.48 -11.42
CA TRP A 576 6.95 -2.53 -12.13
C TRP A 576 7.40 -2.39 -13.60
N GLY A 577 6.44 -2.46 -14.53
CA GLY A 577 6.71 -2.39 -15.98
C GLY A 577 7.24 -3.68 -16.61
N GLU A 578 7.48 -4.72 -15.83
CA GLU A 578 7.92 -6.03 -16.34
C GLU A 578 6.75 -6.87 -16.89
N PRO A 579 7.05 -7.85 -17.76
CA PRO A 579 6.03 -8.74 -18.30
C PRO A 579 5.34 -9.56 -17.20
N MET A 580 4.05 -9.78 -17.38
CA MET A 580 3.25 -10.67 -16.54
C MET A 580 3.75 -12.12 -16.62
N GLN A 581 3.78 -12.76 -15.49
CA GLN A 581 4.08 -14.18 -15.32
C GLN A 581 2.95 -14.88 -14.55
N VAL A 582 2.76 -16.16 -14.78
CA VAL A 582 1.92 -17.00 -13.92
C VAL A 582 2.78 -17.49 -12.76
N LYS A 583 2.47 -17.02 -11.55
CA LYS A 583 3.23 -17.32 -10.34
C LYS A 583 2.46 -18.24 -9.40
N LEU A 584 3.18 -19.10 -8.68
CA LEU A 584 2.60 -19.92 -7.63
C LEU A 584 2.41 -19.07 -6.37
N ILE A 585 1.18 -19.02 -5.86
CA ILE A 585 0.88 -18.45 -4.54
C ILE A 585 1.32 -19.45 -3.48
N ARG A 586 2.09 -19.01 -2.51
CA ARG A 586 2.48 -19.84 -1.35
C ARG A 586 1.25 -20.24 -0.54
N PRO A 587 1.28 -21.40 0.13
CA PRO A 587 0.27 -21.71 1.15
C PRO A 587 0.18 -20.56 2.17
N SER A 588 -1.05 -20.22 2.58
CA SER A 588 -1.31 -19.13 3.52
C SER A 588 -0.52 -19.28 4.82
N MET A 589 -0.08 -18.14 5.35
CA MET A 589 0.69 -18.04 6.59
C MET A 589 -0.11 -18.60 7.78
N GLU A 590 0.55 -19.30 8.69
CA GLU A 590 -0.07 -19.73 9.94
C GLU A 590 -0.50 -18.50 10.77
N GLY A 591 -1.71 -18.55 11.34
CA GLY A 591 -2.28 -17.42 12.06
C GLY A 591 -2.91 -16.35 11.18
N SER A 592 -2.95 -16.52 9.86
CA SER A 592 -3.68 -15.62 8.95
C SER A 592 -5.15 -16.02 8.81
N TRP A 593 -5.99 -15.08 8.36
CA TRP A 593 -7.39 -15.35 8.04
C TRP A 593 -7.55 -16.40 6.94
N GLU A 594 -6.67 -16.39 5.94
CA GLU A 594 -6.64 -17.40 4.88
C GLU A 594 -6.32 -18.79 5.43
N ARG A 595 -5.49 -18.89 6.48
CA ARG A 595 -5.20 -20.16 7.11
C ARG A 595 -6.42 -20.67 7.92
N VAL A 596 -7.10 -19.80 8.64
CA VAL A 596 -8.33 -20.13 9.34
C VAL A 596 -9.41 -20.61 8.36
N CYS A 597 -9.59 -19.94 7.22
CA CYS A 597 -10.52 -20.34 6.16
C CYS A 597 -10.13 -21.68 5.53
N HIS A 598 -8.85 -21.90 5.25
CA HIS A 598 -8.33 -23.19 4.76
C HIS A 598 -8.64 -24.35 5.71
N ASP A 599 -8.51 -24.11 7.02
CA ASP A 599 -8.73 -25.14 8.05
C ASP A 599 -10.21 -25.54 8.21
N THR A 600 -11.16 -24.79 7.61
CA THR A 600 -12.57 -25.22 7.49
C THR A 600 -12.74 -26.48 6.63
N LYS A 601 -11.78 -26.77 5.74
CA LYS A 601 -11.82 -27.84 4.73
C LYS A 601 -12.94 -27.70 3.70
N ILE A 602 -13.57 -26.54 3.57
CA ILE A 602 -14.55 -26.24 2.54
C ILE A 602 -13.81 -25.57 1.36
N PRO A 603 -13.84 -26.16 0.15
CA PRO A 603 -13.06 -25.68 -0.99
C PRO A 603 -13.40 -24.25 -1.43
N ALA A 604 -14.68 -23.86 -1.35
CA ALA A 604 -15.14 -22.50 -1.64
C ALA A 604 -16.45 -22.22 -0.88
N PHE A 605 -16.61 -21.00 -0.39
CA PHE A 605 -17.80 -20.61 0.36
C PHE A 605 -18.03 -19.09 0.36
N MET A 606 -19.26 -18.69 0.71
CA MET A 606 -19.65 -17.34 1.09
C MET A 606 -19.89 -17.29 2.60
N LEU A 607 -19.41 -16.26 3.29
CA LEU A 607 -19.56 -16.06 4.73
C LEU A 607 -20.13 -14.67 5.01
N GLY A 608 -21.40 -14.61 5.42
CA GLY A 608 -22.04 -13.37 5.90
C GLY A 608 -21.51 -12.97 7.27
N MET A 609 -20.97 -11.76 7.38
CA MET A 609 -20.30 -11.27 8.61
C MET A 609 -21.05 -10.11 9.26
N ARG A 610 -21.90 -9.36 8.53
CA ARG A 610 -22.69 -8.25 9.10
C ARG A 610 -23.64 -8.73 10.21
N GLN A 611 -24.25 -9.89 10.06
CA GLN A 611 -25.07 -10.56 11.06
C GLN A 611 -24.77 -12.05 11.12
N PRO A 612 -23.60 -12.47 11.60
CA PRO A 612 -23.31 -13.88 11.75
C PRO A 612 -24.29 -14.49 12.78
N GLY A 613 -24.82 -15.67 12.46
CA GLY A 613 -25.84 -16.34 13.30
C GLY A 613 -25.38 -16.66 14.72
N SER A 614 -24.06 -16.68 14.96
CA SER A 614 -23.44 -16.96 16.25
C SER A 614 -22.73 -15.75 16.83
N LYS A 615 -23.05 -15.40 18.10
CA LYS A 615 -22.34 -14.33 18.82
C LYS A 615 -20.86 -14.67 19.01
N ILE A 616 -20.54 -15.95 19.17
CA ILE A 616 -19.15 -16.42 19.35
C ILE A 616 -18.38 -16.21 18.04
N LEU A 617 -18.96 -16.59 16.89
CA LEU A 617 -18.31 -16.36 15.60
C LEU A 617 -18.04 -14.88 15.37
N ARG A 618 -18.99 -13.98 15.69
CA ARG A 618 -18.77 -12.53 15.59
C ARG A 618 -17.55 -12.10 16.39
N GLN A 619 -17.44 -12.53 17.65
CA GLN A 619 -16.30 -12.18 18.50
C GLN A 619 -14.98 -12.70 17.92
N ARG A 620 -14.98 -13.91 17.32
CA ARG A 620 -13.79 -14.46 16.67
C ARG A 620 -13.38 -13.69 15.42
N LEU A 621 -14.34 -13.26 14.59
CA LEU A 621 -14.09 -12.47 13.40
C LEU A 621 -13.61 -11.03 13.71
N GLU A 622 -13.78 -10.55 14.94
CA GLU A 622 -13.27 -9.28 15.46
C GLU A 622 -11.84 -9.42 16.06
N GLU A 623 -11.31 -10.64 16.20
CA GLU A 623 -9.90 -10.85 16.59
C GLU A 623 -8.97 -10.40 15.45
N GLU A 624 -7.78 -9.91 15.81
CA GLU A 624 -6.80 -9.43 14.85
C GLU A 624 -5.93 -10.59 14.34
N HIS A 625 -5.91 -10.79 13.03
CA HIS A 625 -5.06 -11.75 12.33
C HIS A 625 -4.42 -11.10 11.11
N SER A 626 -3.37 -11.72 10.58
CA SER A 626 -2.81 -11.32 9.29
C SER A 626 -3.78 -11.63 8.15
N GLU A 627 -3.91 -10.72 7.20
CA GLU A 627 -4.66 -10.87 5.94
C GLU A 627 -3.72 -10.68 4.76
N ARG A 628 -3.85 -11.51 3.73
CA ARG A 628 -3.02 -11.47 2.52
C ARG A 628 -3.54 -10.43 1.53
N ALA A 629 -2.60 -9.63 0.99
CA ALA A 629 -2.86 -8.71 -0.11
C ALA A 629 -1.74 -8.83 -1.16
N ILE A 630 -2.05 -9.36 -2.34
CA ILE A 630 -1.13 -9.47 -3.46
C ILE A 630 -1.54 -8.48 -4.54
N GLY A 631 -0.73 -7.43 -4.73
CA GLY A 631 -0.91 -6.44 -5.79
C GLY A 631 -0.44 -6.93 -7.16
N VAL A 632 -0.09 -5.99 -8.03
CA VAL A 632 0.40 -6.29 -9.39
C VAL A 632 1.82 -6.87 -9.41
N ILE A 633 2.58 -6.66 -8.34
CA ILE A 633 3.91 -7.24 -8.14
C ILE A 633 3.80 -8.32 -7.09
N TYR A 634 4.30 -9.49 -7.41
CA TYR A 634 4.33 -10.60 -6.47
C TYR A 634 5.62 -11.40 -6.58
N ARG A 635 6.31 -11.49 -5.44
CA ARG A 635 7.53 -12.30 -5.26
C ARG A 635 7.28 -13.30 -4.14
N PRO A 636 7.08 -14.58 -4.46
CA PRO A 636 6.77 -15.60 -3.44
C PRO A 636 7.81 -15.68 -2.29
N GLN A 637 9.06 -15.31 -2.56
CA GLN A 637 10.15 -15.37 -1.59
C GLN A 637 9.98 -14.35 -0.46
N SER A 638 9.46 -13.16 -0.76
CA SER A 638 9.26 -12.08 0.22
C SER A 638 7.81 -11.96 0.72
N GLU A 639 6.89 -12.83 0.27
CA GLU A 639 5.45 -12.73 0.56
C GLU A 639 5.14 -12.49 2.04
N LEU A 640 5.75 -13.28 2.94
CA LEU A 640 5.48 -13.19 4.38
C LEU A 640 5.84 -11.84 5.00
N ALA A 641 6.74 -11.11 4.37
CA ALA A 641 7.20 -9.81 4.86
C ALA A 641 6.50 -8.62 4.20
N SER A 642 5.96 -8.80 2.97
CA SER A 642 5.50 -7.69 2.13
C SER A 642 4.02 -7.77 1.73
N HIS A 643 3.38 -8.93 1.89
CA HIS A 643 2.01 -9.14 1.39
C HIS A 643 1.01 -9.56 2.48
N TYR A 644 1.30 -9.23 3.73
CA TYR A 644 0.38 -9.42 4.86
C TYR A 644 0.28 -8.15 5.69
N PHE A 645 -0.93 -7.84 6.15
CA PHE A 645 -1.20 -6.76 7.09
C PHE A 645 -2.18 -7.26 8.17
N GLN A 646 -2.27 -6.56 9.30
CA GLN A 646 -3.18 -6.96 10.38
C GLN A 646 -4.59 -6.46 10.10
N ALA A 647 -5.58 -7.33 10.27
CA ALA A 647 -6.99 -7.03 10.01
C ALA A 647 -7.95 -7.76 10.96
N ARG A 648 -9.09 -7.12 11.25
CA ARG A 648 -10.25 -7.69 11.93
C ARG A 648 -11.34 -7.93 10.89
N LEU A 649 -11.38 -9.15 10.36
CA LEU A 649 -12.15 -9.49 9.16
C LEU A 649 -13.64 -9.09 9.26
N GLY A 650 -14.29 -9.35 10.42
CA GLY A 650 -15.71 -9.04 10.63
C GLY A 650 -16.02 -7.56 10.81
N GLN A 651 -15.02 -6.69 10.97
CA GLN A 651 -15.17 -5.23 10.98
C GLN A 651 -14.78 -4.61 9.64
N GLN A 652 -13.94 -5.31 8.87
CA GLN A 652 -13.43 -4.86 7.58
C GLN A 652 -14.45 -5.07 6.46
N PHE A 653 -15.14 -6.22 6.44
CA PHE A 653 -16.09 -6.61 5.40
C PHE A 653 -17.45 -7.02 5.98
N ASP A 654 -18.52 -6.93 5.17
CA ASP A 654 -19.85 -7.44 5.46
C ASP A 654 -20.04 -8.89 5.02
N GLU A 655 -19.25 -9.31 4.03
CA GLU A 655 -19.24 -10.65 3.44
C GLU A 655 -17.82 -11.03 3.06
N TYR A 656 -17.50 -12.33 3.14
CA TYR A 656 -16.20 -12.83 2.69
C TYR A 656 -16.39 -14.02 1.76
N ILE A 657 -15.76 -13.96 0.59
CA ILE A 657 -15.82 -14.99 -0.46
C ILE A 657 -14.49 -15.74 -0.46
N TRP A 658 -14.56 -17.02 -0.28
CA TRP A 658 -13.40 -17.89 -0.14
C TRP A 658 -13.26 -18.88 -1.29
N PHE A 659 -12.03 -19.01 -1.79
CA PHE A 659 -11.61 -20.08 -2.71
C PHE A 659 -10.28 -20.68 -2.24
N ASP A 660 -10.28 -21.94 -1.80
CA ASP A 660 -9.08 -22.59 -1.26
C ASP A 660 -7.95 -22.68 -2.29
N GLN A 661 -8.30 -23.00 -3.54
CA GLN A 661 -7.38 -23.11 -4.66
C GLN A 661 -7.84 -22.24 -5.82
N THR A 662 -6.94 -21.42 -6.33
CA THR A 662 -7.23 -20.46 -7.39
C THR A 662 -6.27 -20.57 -8.59
N LYS A 663 -6.65 -19.98 -9.71
CA LYS A 663 -5.89 -19.93 -10.95
C LYS A 663 -5.69 -18.50 -11.42
N ALA A 664 -4.54 -18.28 -12.04
CA ALA A 664 -4.26 -17.02 -12.71
C ALA A 664 -5.31 -16.73 -13.80
N ILE A 665 -5.64 -15.45 -13.97
CA ILE A 665 -6.44 -14.98 -15.14
C ILE A 665 -5.78 -15.38 -16.45
N THR A 666 -6.59 -15.38 -17.54
CA THR A 666 -6.12 -15.62 -18.89
C THR A 666 -5.94 -14.29 -19.63
N PRO A 667 -4.71 -13.74 -19.76
CA PRO A 667 -4.50 -12.47 -20.43
C PRO A 667 -4.85 -12.56 -21.92
N LEU A 668 -5.33 -11.44 -22.49
CA LEU A 668 -5.49 -11.30 -23.91
C LEU A 668 -4.13 -10.97 -24.54
N ASN A 669 -3.76 -11.65 -25.64
CA ASN A 669 -2.51 -11.41 -26.35
C ASN A 669 -2.59 -10.11 -27.15
N PHE A 670 -1.90 -9.07 -26.69
CA PHE A 670 -1.71 -7.80 -27.40
C PHE A 670 -0.28 -7.29 -27.22
N GLU A 671 0.22 -6.57 -28.22
CA GLU A 671 1.51 -5.87 -28.12
C GLU A 671 1.42 -4.76 -27.06
N THR A 672 2.35 -4.75 -26.12
CA THR A 672 2.49 -3.68 -25.11
C THR A 672 3.04 -2.42 -25.77
N MET A 673 2.40 -1.28 -25.58
CA MET A 673 3.03 0.01 -25.90
C MET A 673 4.19 0.24 -24.90
N GLN A 674 5.39 0.48 -25.43
CA GLN A 674 6.54 0.85 -24.61
C GLN A 674 6.38 2.29 -24.13
N GLY A 675 6.29 2.49 -22.85
CA GLY A 675 6.35 3.77 -22.14
C GLY A 675 6.73 3.50 -20.68
N MET A 676 7.46 4.42 -20.04
CA MET A 676 7.70 4.31 -18.60
C MET A 676 6.37 4.40 -17.85
N PRO A 677 6.19 3.60 -16.78
CA PRO A 677 4.95 3.63 -16.00
C PRO A 677 4.80 4.95 -15.25
N ASP A 678 3.61 5.52 -15.30
CA ASP A 678 3.25 6.76 -14.60
C ASP A 678 3.19 6.61 -13.06
N THR A 679 3.47 5.43 -12.56
CA THR A 679 3.42 5.13 -11.12
C THR A 679 4.75 4.55 -10.64
N TYR A 680 5.49 5.33 -9.91
CA TYR A 680 6.70 4.91 -9.18
C TYR A 680 6.61 5.41 -7.74
N PRO A 681 6.95 4.63 -6.74
CA PRO A 681 7.43 3.24 -6.71
C PRO A 681 6.47 2.20 -6.09
N PHE A 682 5.16 2.43 -6.01
CA PHE A 682 4.27 1.79 -5.05
C PHE A 682 3.07 1.09 -5.69
N GLY A 683 3.30 -0.08 -6.30
CA GLY A 683 2.23 -1.03 -6.54
C GLY A 683 2.12 -1.96 -5.31
N LEU A 684 1.22 -1.70 -4.38
CA LEU A 684 0.57 -2.74 -3.60
C LEU A 684 -0.69 -3.13 -4.33
#